data_4e2baccf268ed732fb99b77dbc256322
#
_entry.id   4e2baccf268ed732fb99b77dbc256322
#
_cell.length_a   1.000
_cell.length_b   1.000
_cell.length_c   1.000
_cell.angle_alpha   90.00
_cell.angle_beta   90.00
_cell.angle_gamma   90.00
#
_symmetry.space_group_name_H-M   'P 1'
#
loop_
_entity.id
_entity.type
_entity.pdbx_description
1 polymer ?
#
loop_
_entity_poly.entity_id
_entity_poly.type
_entity_poly.pdbx_seq_one_letter_code
_entity_poly.pdbx_strand_id
1 'polypeptide(L)'
;QKISFVYADQDTPVISQSAEFINDRQKVEVSVVKKDAENEKGLSGAEFGLYAKEDIKAGDKVLVKADELLTKAVTGEDGKTVFEQDLPFGIYYIKELAAPDGFVSSDEQIEVTAKYQGQEVKTVKLETVFKNEPTTTEFTKSDITTGVELDGATLTVLDSDGKEVEKWTSVKGKAHVIKRLHVGKTYTLREEFAPYGYLQAEEVKFTVSDTADVQKVEMKDAVPVGRIIINKKGEFVKEVTWKDMLAGGMDAAFGYVTGSLKDVTFEIYAAEDIKAADGESSDYYKKDELVATITTDALGYARSEDLPLGKYYVKEKETADGYVLDGEIREVDLTYRDQNTPVVTYDEDWQNNRQKAKVTVVKKEKNTDRVLEGGVFALYTKNDILNAEGEVILKADTMIEQKATDQDGRIVFTADLPINGNYYVKEVQAPAGFVTTEEIKEFDFAYAGEEVAEVSFEFTYEDEPTTFEITKSDITTGEELPGAKLKVSDSEGNVVDEWTSGSTPHIIKELEVGKKYTLTETIPADGYATAESITFVVENTADIQKVEMQDDTTKILISKVDMTDGSSEVKGAKLYILNENQEVMESWTSGDQPHYVEKLPIGTYTLLEETAPKGYIVANKVTFEIKDTGDIQGAKMEDEQAMGKVILNKTDKDTKKPMKGVEFTLCDSKGKVLETLVTDSAGHAESKNYPIATFKNGQYKKAITYILKETKTLDGYQLDETEHKIQFEYVNDRTPVIEYTLDLTNEKAPEKDTPETSENQGGSTPVSHSSDATSVSSSPKTGDNTNIAIFVLALAVSAGCLGTVVTVKRKRK
;
A
#
# COMPACT_ATOMS: atom_id res chain seq x y z
N GLN A 1 -31.97 -53.70 -107.70
CA GLN A 1 -30.85 -53.51 -106.78
C GLN A 1 -31.43 -53.35 -105.37
N LYS A 2 -30.79 -54.09 -104.33
CA LYS A 2 -31.14 -53.86 -102.95
C LYS A 2 -30.30 -52.68 -102.48
N ILE A 3 -30.88 -51.66 -102.00
CA ILE A 3 -30.24 -50.54 -101.28
C ILE A 3 -30.41 -50.87 -99.81
N SER A 4 -29.32 -51.10 -99.11
CA SER A 4 -29.33 -51.29 -97.72
C SER A 4 -28.66 -50.08 -97.08
N PHE A 5 -29.41 -49.38 -96.25
CA PHE A 5 -28.89 -48.28 -95.48
C PHE A 5 -28.54 -48.79 -94.07
N VAL A 6 -27.25 -48.92 -93.74
CA VAL A 6 -26.78 -49.26 -92.39
C VAL A 6 -26.26 -47.98 -91.81
N TYR A 7 -26.91 -47.54 -90.70
CA TYR A 7 -26.43 -46.45 -89.91
C TYR A 7 -25.06 -46.83 -89.34
N ALA A 8 -24.04 -46.14 -89.68
CA ALA A 8 -22.69 -46.41 -89.24
C ALA A 8 -22.32 -45.53 -87.98
N ASP A 9 -22.54 -44.23 -88.09
CA ASP A 9 -22.28 -43.23 -87.05
C ASP A 9 -22.83 -41.88 -87.47
N GLN A 10 -22.58 -40.84 -86.64
CA GLN A 10 -23.03 -39.46 -86.90
C GLN A 10 -22.38 -38.82 -88.18
N ASP A 11 -21.30 -39.36 -88.66
CA ASP A 11 -20.50 -38.75 -89.73
C ASP A 11 -20.59 -39.50 -91.05
N THR A 12 -21.49 -40.47 -91.15
CA THR A 12 -21.58 -41.28 -92.40
C THR A 12 -22.60 -40.67 -93.32
N PRO A 13 -22.20 -40.18 -94.48
CA PRO A 13 -23.09 -39.59 -95.41
C PRO A 13 -24.08 -40.64 -96.02
N VAL A 14 -25.20 -40.15 -96.41
CA VAL A 14 -26.27 -40.96 -97.03
C VAL A 14 -25.77 -41.64 -98.29
N ILE A 15 -25.83 -42.91 -98.40
CA ILE A 15 -25.47 -43.69 -99.59
C ILE A 15 -26.72 -43.73 -100.45
N SER A 16 -26.67 -43.07 -101.63
CA SER A 16 -27.71 -43.16 -102.65
C SER A 16 -27.32 -44.23 -103.66
N GLN A 17 -28.18 -45.20 -103.85
CA GLN A 17 -28.07 -46.11 -105.06
C GLN A 17 -29.21 -45.73 -106.02
N SER A 18 -28.82 -45.39 -107.24
CA SER A 18 -29.75 -45.23 -108.31
C SER A 18 -29.96 -46.55 -109.04
N ALA A 19 -31.18 -46.92 -109.15
CA ALA A 19 -31.55 -48.01 -110.07
C ALA A 19 -32.03 -47.41 -111.41
N GLU A 20 -31.36 -47.75 -112.45
CA GLU A 20 -31.76 -47.27 -113.77
C GLU A 20 -32.88 -48.12 -114.30
N PHE A 21 -33.97 -47.56 -114.64
CA PHE A 21 -35.13 -48.17 -115.21
C PHE A 21 -35.22 -47.73 -116.68
N ILE A 22 -35.26 -48.66 -117.55
CA ILE A 22 -35.12 -48.45 -119.01
C ILE A 22 -36.43 -48.03 -119.66
N ASN A 23 -37.54 -48.15 -118.97
CA ASN A 23 -38.80 -47.77 -119.52
C ASN A 23 -39.28 -46.39 -119.14
N ASP A 24 -39.85 -45.66 -120.00
CA ASP A 24 -40.46 -44.37 -119.72
C ASP A 24 -41.72 -44.51 -118.89
N ARG A 25 -41.52 -44.58 -117.59
CA ARG A 25 -42.61 -44.64 -116.64
C ARG A 25 -42.99 -43.24 -116.09
N GLN A 26 -44.18 -43.09 -115.57
CA GLN A 26 -44.55 -41.87 -114.90
C GLN A 26 -43.55 -41.57 -113.78
N LYS A 27 -43.02 -40.39 -113.78
CA LYS A 27 -42.13 -39.93 -112.73
C LYS A 27 -42.91 -39.50 -111.47
N VAL A 28 -42.35 -39.61 -110.37
CA VAL A 28 -42.89 -39.12 -109.09
C VAL A 28 -42.02 -37.95 -108.56
N GLU A 29 -42.58 -36.84 -108.36
CA GLU A 29 -41.98 -35.67 -107.76
C GLU A 29 -42.63 -35.45 -106.38
N VAL A 30 -41.86 -35.59 -105.38
CA VAL A 30 -42.23 -35.35 -103.99
C VAL A 30 -41.59 -34.04 -103.55
N SER A 31 -42.37 -33.06 -103.18
CA SER A 31 -41.91 -31.76 -102.64
C SER A 31 -42.41 -31.47 -101.26
N VAL A 32 -41.66 -30.74 -100.55
CA VAL A 32 -41.98 -30.25 -99.25
C VAL A 32 -42.01 -28.69 -99.22
N VAL A 33 -43.03 -28.13 -98.62
CA VAL A 33 -43.09 -26.72 -98.31
C VAL A 33 -42.97 -26.59 -96.76
N LYS A 34 -41.88 -26.02 -96.29
CA LYS A 34 -41.73 -25.73 -94.89
C LYS A 34 -42.14 -24.32 -94.54
N LYS A 35 -42.96 -24.16 -93.56
CA LYS A 35 -43.49 -22.87 -93.17
C LYS A 35 -43.30 -22.62 -91.64
N ASP A 36 -43.15 -21.37 -91.31
CA ASP A 36 -43.27 -20.85 -89.97
C ASP A 36 -44.73 -20.93 -89.52
N ALA A 37 -44.99 -21.62 -88.45
CA ALA A 37 -46.33 -21.80 -87.86
C ALA A 37 -47.02 -20.49 -87.45
N GLU A 38 -46.26 -19.50 -87.09
CA GLU A 38 -46.79 -18.20 -86.61
C GLU A 38 -47.15 -17.25 -87.72
N ASN A 39 -46.33 -17.19 -88.82
CA ASN A 39 -46.53 -16.15 -89.86
C ASN A 39 -46.64 -16.67 -91.23
N GLU A 40 -46.74 -18.02 -91.45
CA GLU A 40 -46.87 -18.70 -92.74
C GLU A 40 -45.73 -18.47 -93.72
N LYS A 41 -44.64 -17.87 -93.40
CA LYS A 41 -43.46 -17.65 -94.25
C LYS A 41 -42.69 -18.96 -94.48
N GLY A 42 -42.10 -19.12 -95.69
CA GLY A 42 -41.21 -20.23 -95.99
C GLY A 42 -39.97 -20.25 -95.06
N LEU A 43 -39.54 -21.42 -94.71
CA LEU A 43 -38.35 -21.64 -93.84
C LEU A 43 -37.29 -22.40 -94.61
N SER A 44 -36.12 -21.79 -94.75
CA SER A 44 -34.95 -22.37 -95.36
C SER A 44 -34.16 -23.21 -94.31
N GLY A 45 -33.49 -24.25 -94.84
CA GLY A 45 -32.58 -25.07 -94.01
C GLY A 45 -33.19 -26.25 -93.28
N ALA A 46 -34.49 -26.51 -93.49
CA ALA A 46 -35.09 -27.73 -92.90
C ALA A 46 -34.67 -28.95 -93.73
N GLU A 47 -34.15 -29.95 -93.13
CA GLU A 47 -33.79 -31.23 -93.79
C GLU A 47 -34.91 -32.23 -93.57
N PHE A 48 -35.33 -32.83 -94.71
CA PHE A 48 -36.39 -33.81 -94.80
C PHE A 48 -35.86 -35.13 -95.34
N GLY A 49 -36.35 -36.24 -94.80
CA GLY A 49 -36.12 -37.57 -95.27
C GLY A 49 -37.36 -38.14 -95.86
N LEU A 50 -37.22 -38.73 -97.01
CA LEU A 50 -38.28 -39.49 -97.71
C LEU A 50 -38.09 -40.97 -97.47
N TYR A 51 -39.11 -41.62 -96.99
CA TYR A 51 -39.06 -43.04 -96.53
C TYR A 51 -40.10 -43.88 -97.31
N ALA A 52 -39.81 -45.14 -97.52
CA ALA A 52 -40.79 -46.12 -97.99
C ALA A 52 -41.71 -46.51 -96.86
N LYS A 53 -43.06 -46.38 -97.08
CA LYS A 53 -44.03 -46.78 -96.00
C LYS A 53 -44.21 -48.31 -95.98
N GLU A 54 -44.04 -48.98 -97.15
CA GLU A 54 -44.19 -50.39 -97.35
C GLU A 54 -42.98 -50.92 -98.12
N ASP A 55 -42.77 -52.26 -98.08
CA ASP A 55 -41.74 -52.91 -98.91
C ASP A 55 -41.90 -52.54 -100.42
N ILE A 56 -40.88 -51.97 -101.03
CA ILE A 56 -40.83 -51.72 -102.44
C ILE A 56 -40.25 -52.95 -103.07
N LYS A 57 -41.06 -53.62 -103.96
CA LYS A 57 -40.72 -54.94 -104.48
C LYS A 57 -40.57 -54.91 -106.01
N ALA A 58 -39.71 -55.74 -106.55
CA ALA A 58 -39.60 -56.11 -107.95
C ALA A 58 -39.87 -57.65 -108.04
N GLY A 59 -41.12 -58.04 -108.35
CA GLY A 59 -41.62 -59.36 -108.23
C GLY A 59 -41.59 -59.79 -106.74
N ASP A 60 -40.98 -60.93 -106.46
CA ASP A 60 -40.80 -61.50 -105.05
C ASP A 60 -39.66 -60.88 -104.32
N LYS A 61 -38.81 -60.16 -104.92
CA LYS A 61 -37.62 -59.57 -104.36
C LYS A 61 -37.92 -58.18 -103.79
N VAL A 62 -37.72 -58.05 -102.49
CA VAL A 62 -37.76 -56.74 -101.78
C VAL A 62 -36.52 -55.93 -102.21
N LEU A 63 -36.72 -54.77 -102.82
CA LEU A 63 -35.72 -53.82 -103.27
C LEU A 63 -35.39 -52.78 -102.12
N VAL A 64 -36.44 -52.31 -101.51
CA VAL A 64 -36.36 -51.39 -100.31
C VAL A 64 -37.34 -51.91 -99.30
N LYS A 65 -36.91 -52.07 -98.05
CA LYS A 65 -37.82 -52.41 -96.98
C LYS A 65 -38.64 -51.26 -96.51
N ALA A 66 -39.76 -51.57 -95.91
CA ALA A 66 -40.56 -50.59 -95.25
C ALA A 66 -39.67 -49.82 -94.19
N ASP A 67 -39.92 -48.59 -94.07
CA ASP A 67 -39.24 -47.64 -93.17
C ASP A 67 -37.71 -47.39 -93.51
N GLU A 68 -37.28 -47.80 -94.72
CA GLU A 68 -35.91 -47.41 -95.16
C GLU A 68 -35.91 -45.96 -95.71
N LEU A 69 -34.87 -45.14 -95.36
CA LEU A 69 -34.67 -43.80 -95.88
C LEU A 69 -34.16 -43.88 -97.32
N LEU A 70 -34.95 -43.21 -98.22
CA LEU A 70 -34.63 -43.21 -99.64
C LEU A 70 -33.72 -42.06 -100.10
N THR A 71 -34.02 -40.89 -99.61
CA THR A 71 -33.25 -39.68 -99.94
C THR A 71 -33.54 -38.59 -98.90
N LYS A 72 -32.65 -37.60 -98.88
CA LYS A 72 -32.87 -36.36 -98.15
C LYS A 72 -32.90 -35.15 -99.04
N ALA A 73 -33.57 -34.10 -98.51
CA ALA A 73 -33.66 -32.82 -99.17
C ALA A 73 -33.69 -31.71 -98.13
N VAL A 74 -33.11 -30.59 -98.49
CA VAL A 74 -33.07 -29.39 -97.62
C VAL A 74 -33.85 -28.26 -98.29
N THR A 75 -34.65 -27.57 -97.51
CA THR A 75 -35.47 -26.45 -98.03
C THR A 75 -34.58 -25.24 -98.33
N GLY A 76 -34.92 -24.61 -99.46
CA GLY A 76 -34.28 -23.36 -99.93
C GLY A 76 -34.84 -22.11 -99.24
N GLU A 77 -34.40 -20.93 -99.67
CA GLU A 77 -34.83 -19.63 -99.19
C GLU A 77 -36.32 -19.38 -99.19
N ASP A 78 -37.03 -20.00 -100.20
CA ASP A 78 -38.47 -19.93 -100.33
C ASP A 78 -39.23 -20.92 -99.44
N GLY A 79 -38.49 -21.71 -98.66
CA GLY A 79 -39.10 -22.74 -97.85
C GLY A 79 -39.46 -24.00 -98.58
N LYS A 80 -39.01 -24.18 -99.78
CA LYS A 80 -39.38 -25.34 -100.64
C LYS A 80 -38.15 -26.24 -100.87
N THR A 81 -38.48 -27.53 -101.06
CA THR A 81 -37.50 -28.50 -101.52
C THR A 81 -38.19 -29.63 -102.28
N VAL A 82 -37.47 -30.24 -103.23
CA VAL A 82 -37.96 -31.36 -104.02
C VAL A 82 -36.97 -32.51 -103.81
N PHE A 83 -37.49 -33.75 -103.61
CA PHE A 83 -36.60 -34.93 -103.49
C PHE A 83 -36.21 -35.31 -104.88
N GLU A 84 -34.95 -35.32 -105.23
CA GLU A 84 -34.43 -35.61 -106.54
C GLU A 84 -34.41 -37.11 -106.84
N GLN A 85 -35.06 -37.95 -106.08
CA GLN A 85 -35.12 -39.39 -106.19
C GLN A 85 -36.17 -39.82 -107.15
N ASP A 86 -35.79 -40.65 -108.16
CA ASP A 86 -36.77 -41.22 -109.02
C ASP A 86 -37.48 -42.41 -108.38
N LEU A 87 -38.71 -42.17 -107.97
CA LEU A 87 -39.48 -43.05 -107.14
C LEU A 87 -40.38 -43.98 -107.92
N PRO A 88 -40.56 -45.26 -107.63
CA PRO A 88 -41.65 -46.10 -108.11
C PRO A 88 -43.00 -45.66 -107.48
N PHE A 89 -44.04 -46.20 -108.04
CA PHE A 89 -45.37 -46.02 -107.37
C PHE A 89 -45.35 -46.82 -106.09
N GLY A 90 -45.97 -46.26 -105.07
CA GLY A 90 -45.98 -46.80 -103.76
C GLY A 90 -46.40 -45.79 -102.66
N ILE A 91 -46.43 -46.17 -101.48
CA ILE A 91 -46.72 -45.31 -100.31
C ILE A 91 -45.41 -44.92 -99.69
N TYR A 92 -45.24 -43.63 -99.49
CA TYR A 92 -44.09 -43.03 -98.92
C TYR A 92 -44.48 -42.16 -97.71
N TYR A 93 -43.62 -41.84 -96.86
CA TYR A 93 -43.83 -40.81 -95.86
C TYR A 93 -42.59 -39.93 -95.80
N ILE A 94 -42.89 -38.66 -95.45
CA ILE A 94 -41.87 -37.64 -95.28
C ILE A 94 -41.78 -37.32 -93.77
N LYS A 95 -40.61 -37.28 -93.30
CA LYS A 95 -40.30 -36.89 -91.96
C LYS A 95 -39.23 -35.82 -91.96
N GLU A 96 -39.39 -34.80 -91.05
CA GLU A 96 -38.34 -33.84 -90.84
C GLU A 96 -37.17 -34.53 -90.04
N LEU A 97 -35.96 -34.35 -90.57
CA LEU A 97 -34.73 -34.86 -89.95
C LEU A 97 -34.00 -33.80 -89.14
N ALA A 98 -34.07 -32.55 -89.60
CA ALA A 98 -33.54 -31.40 -88.89
C ALA A 98 -34.44 -30.20 -89.15
N ALA A 99 -34.81 -29.53 -88.10
CA ALA A 99 -35.56 -28.27 -88.22
C ALA A 99 -34.67 -27.13 -88.68
N PRO A 100 -35.26 -26.07 -89.31
CA PRO A 100 -34.50 -24.85 -89.56
C PRO A 100 -33.95 -24.23 -88.26
N ASP A 101 -32.81 -23.53 -88.38
CA ASP A 101 -32.29 -22.78 -87.27
C ASP A 101 -33.36 -21.88 -86.62
N GLY A 102 -33.49 -22.01 -85.24
CA GLY A 102 -34.47 -21.22 -84.49
C GLY A 102 -35.91 -21.78 -84.44
N PHE A 103 -36.12 -22.99 -84.95
CA PHE A 103 -37.40 -23.67 -84.91
C PHE A 103 -37.34 -25.03 -84.25
N VAL A 104 -38.46 -25.47 -83.71
CA VAL A 104 -38.65 -26.75 -83.06
C VAL A 104 -38.80 -27.85 -84.08
N SER A 105 -38.12 -28.99 -83.92
CA SER A 105 -38.25 -30.13 -84.75
C SER A 105 -39.70 -30.71 -84.76
N SER A 106 -40.11 -31.29 -85.84
CA SER A 106 -41.43 -31.91 -85.92
C SER A 106 -41.25 -33.43 -86.09
N ASP A 107 -41.89 -34.17 -85.25
CA ASP A 107 -41.99 -35.64 -85.41
C ASP A 107 -43.12 -36.06 -86.34
N GLU A 108 -43.76 -35.07 -86.95
CA GLU A 108 -44.83 -35.32 -87.89
C GLU A 108 -44.36 -36.16 -89.08
N GLN A 109 -45.13 -37.20 -89.45
CA GLN A 109 -44.93 -37.99 -90.64
C GLN A 109 -46.14 -37.81 -91.56
N ILE A 110 -45.85 -37.24 -92.73
CA ILE A 110 -46.93 -37.08 -93.71
C ILE A 110 -46.77 -38.18 -94.76
N GLU A 111 -47.84 -38.96 -94.89
CA GLU A 111 -47.92 -40.01 -95.89
C GLU A 111 -48.27 -39.41 -97.22
N VAL A 112 -47.59 -39.84 -98.28
CA VAL A 112 -47.88 -39.49 -99.65
C VAL A 112 -47.99 -40.75 -100.50
N THR A 113 -49.03 -40.89 -101.25
CA THR A 113 -49.25 -42.02 -102.11
C THR A 113 -49.00 -41.68 -103.53
N ALA A 114 -47.94 -42.27 -104.09
CA ALA A 114 -47.60 -42.20 -105.52
C ALA A 114 -48.34 -43.32 -106.26
N LYS A 115 -49.36 -42.96 -106.98
CA LYS A 115 -50.17 -43.87 -107.82
C LYS A 115 -50.34 -43.33 -109.24
N TYR A 116 -50.57 -44.22 -110.08
CA TYR A 116 -50.86 -43.86 -111.53
C TYR A 116 -52.00 -42.81 -111.68
N GLN A 117 -51.70 -41.75 -112.33
CA GLN A 117 -52.65 -40.61 -112.49
C GLN A 117 -53.13 -40.45 -114.00
N GLY A 118 -52.92 -41.48 -114.85
CA GLY A 118 -53.28 -41.37 -116.21
C GLY A 118 -52.12 -41.12 -117.12
N GLN A 119 -52.12 -41.58 -118.33
CA GLN A 119 -51.06 -41.52 -119.41
C GLN A 119 -50.51 -40.14 -119.61
N GLU A 120 -51.40 -39.14 -119.53
CA GLU A 120 -51.03 -37.73 -119.79
C GLU A 120 -50.19 -37.09 -118.71
N VAL A 121 -50.12 -37.64 -117.51
CA VAL A 121 -49.36 -37.15 -116.47
C VAL A 121 -47.94 -37.70 -116.51
N LYS A 122 -46.96 -36.92 -116.88
CA LYS A 122 -45.59 -37.34 -116.95
C LYS A 122 -44.94 -37.42 -115.60
N THR A 123 -45.38 -36.50 -114.71
CA THR A 123 -44.83 -36.38 -113.30
C THR A 123 -46.05 -36.25 -112.41
N VAL A 124 -46.17 -37.22 -111.42
CA VAL A 124 -47.10 -37.17 -110.33
C VAL A 124 -46.46 -36.26 -109.28
N LYS A 125 -47.05 -35.12 -109.06
CA LYS A 125 -46.53 -34.17 -108.02
C LYS A 125 -47.27 -34.40 -106.75
N LEU A 126 -46.51 -34.65 -105.68
CA LEU A 126 -46.93 -34.80 -104.29
C LEU A 126 -46.28 -33.70 -103.44
N GLU A 127 -47.08 -32.73 -103.06
CA GLU A 127 -46.62 -31.62 -102.26
C GLU A 127 -47.14 -31.75 -100.81
N THR A 128 -46.26 -31.63 -99.85
CA THR A 128 -46.61 -31.64 -98.42
C THR A 128 -46.24 -30.35 -97.77
N VAL A 129 -46.91 -29.98 -96.72
CA VAL A 129 -46.64 -28.75 -95.96
C VAL A 129 -46.33 -29.15 -94.52
N PHE A 130 -45.16 -28.83 -94.11
CA PHE A 130 -44.78 -28.94 -92.69
C PHE A 130 -44.67 -27.56 -92.05
N LYS A 131 -45.08 -27.42 -90.79
CA LYS A 131 -44.94 -26.20 -90.04
C LYS A 131 -44.09 -26.44 -88.86
N ASN A 132 -43.20 -25.54 -88.57
CA ASN A 132 -42.50 -25.56 -87.30
C ASN A 132 -42.80 -24.31 -86.47
N GLU A 133 -42.98 -24.53 -85.19
CA GLU A 133 -43.08 -23.45 -84.25
C GLU A 133 -41.71 -22.87 -84.00
N PRO A 134 -41.55 -21.53 -83.86
CA PRO A 134 -40.28 -20.99 -83.43
C PRO A 134 -39.98 -21.37 -81.99
N THR A 135 -38.73 -21.58 -81.64
CA THR A 135 -38.32 -21.62 -80.24
C THR A 135 -38.70 -20.31 -79.62
N THR A 136 -39.20 -20.38 -78.41
CA THR A 136 -39.59 -19.19 -77.60
C THR A 136 -38.95 -19.29 -76.24
N THR A 137 -38.12 -18.26 -75.90
CA THR A 137 -37.47 -18.16 -74.62
C THR A 137 -37.93 -16.88 -73.90
N GLU A 138 -38.47 -17.05 -72.74
CA GLU A 138 -38.95 -15.98 -71.89
C GLU A 138 -37.86 -15.71 -70.80
N PHE A 139 -37.50 -14.44 -70.72
CA PHE A 139 -36.51 -13.98 -69.78
C PHE A 139 -37.19 -13.15 -68.71
N THR A 140 -36.94 -13.54 -67.45
CA THR A 140 -37.45 -12.79 -66.33
C THR A 140 -36.26 -12.33 -65.49
N LYS A 141 -36.38 -11.14 -64.89
CA LYS A 141 -35.44 -10.53 -63.99
C LYS A 141 -36.13 -10.29 -62.66
N SER A 142 -35.67 -10.94 -61.60
CA SER A 142 -36.38 -10.87 -60.33
C SER A 142 -35.41 -10.72 -59.13
N ASP A 143 -35.92 -10.23 -58.01
CA ASP A 143 -35.26 -10.24 -56.73
C ASP A 143 -35.17 -11.67 -56.22
N ILE A 144 -33.96 -12.10 -55.79
CA ILE A 144 -33.71 -13.47 -55.36
C ILE A 144 -34.48 -13.82 -54.09
N THR A 145 -34.79 -12.81 -53.25
CA THR A 145 -35.41 -13.00 -51.95
C THR A 145 -36.92 -12.95 -52.04
N THR A 146 -37.44 -11.95 -52.74
CA THR A 146 -38.88 -11.70 -52.78
C THR A 146 -39.53 -12.34 -53.96
N GLY A 147 -38.78 -12.63 -55.04
CA GLY A 147 -39.31 -13.09 -56.34
C GLY A 147 -40.04 -12.02 -57.11
N VAL A 148 -40.00 -10.80 -56.65
CA VAL A 148 -40.63 -9.67 -57.39
C VAL A 148 -39.77 -9.33 -58.57
N GLU A 149 -40.46 -9.14 -59.75
CA GLU A 149 -39.74 -8.74 -61.01
C GLU A 149 -39.16 -7.32 -60.87
N LEU A 150 -37.95 -7.18 -61.39
CA LEU A 150 -37.19 -5.95 -61.29
C LEU A 150 -37.22 -5.10 -62.56
N ASP A 151 -37.37 -3.81 -62.35
CA ASP A 151 -37.31 -2.79 -63.38
C ASP A 151 -35.91 -2.17 -63.48
N GLY A 152 -35.48 -1.88 -64.73
CA GLY A 152 -34.29 -1.08 -65.00
C GLY A 152 -32.96 -1.83 -65.14
N ALA A 153 -32.93 -3.16 -65.01
CA ALA A 153 -31.76 -3.96 -65.35
C ALA A 153 -31.43 -3.93 -66.84
N THR A 154 -30.20 -3.74 -67.23
CA THR A 154 -29.73 -3.86 -68.58
C THR A 154 -29.19 -5.26 -68.85
N LEU A 155 -29.91 -6.02 -69.66
CA LEU A 155 -29.61 -7.43 -69.94
C LEU A 155 -29.21 -7.64 -71.40
N THR A 156 -28.33 -8.57 -71.68
CA THR A 156 -27.82 -8.92 -73.00
C THR A 156 -27.74 -10.45 -73.12
N VAL A 157 -28.31 -11.02 -74.25
CA VAL A 157 -28.07 -12.40 -74.59
C VAL A 157 -26.91 -12.45 -75.58
N LEU A 158 -25.92 -13.29 -75.28
CA LEU A 158 -24.75 -13.54 -76.08
C LEU A 158 -24.80 -14.96 -76.62
N ASP A 159 -24.32 -15.16 -77.85
CA ASP A 159 -24.08 -16.49 -78.45
C ASP A 159 -22.81 -17.13 -77.85
N SER A 160 -22.50 -18.34 -78.35
CA SER A 160 -21.31 -19.11 -77.93
C SER A 160 -19.95 -18.42 -78.22
N ASP A 161 -19.96 -17.49 -79.15
CA ASP A 161 -18.75 -16.74 -79.50
C ASP A 161 -18.70 -15.36 -78.83
N GLY A 162 -19.62 -15.12 -77.87
CA GLY A 162 -19.71 -13.90 -77.13
C GLY A 162 -20.28 -12.71 -77.91
N LYS A 163 -20.89 -12.93 -79.01
CA LYS A 163 -21.54 -11.87 -79.82
C LYS A 163 -22.95 -11.57 -79.25
N GLU A 164 -23.26 -10.32 -79.17
CA GLU A 164 -24.62 -9.87 -78.82
C GLU A 164 -25.69 -10.36 -79.79
N VAL A 165 -26.67 -11.06 -79.19
CA VAL A 165 -27.89 -11.51 -79.94
C VAL A 165 -29.00 -10.46 -79.76
N GLU A 166 -29.22 -10.04 -78.51
CA GLU A 166 -30.24 -9.03 -78.16
C GLU A 166 -29.88 -8.37 -76.84
N LYS A 167 -30.24 -7.09 -76.74
CA LYS A 167 -30.05 -6.27 -75.53
C LYS A 167 -31.32 -5.49 -75.21
N TRP A 168 -31.75 -5.52 -73.94
CA TRP A 168 -32.92 -4.80 -73.47
C TRP A 168 -32.78 -4.31 -72.05
N THR A 169 -33.79 -3.50 -71.65
CA THR A 169 -33.92 -3.11 -70.25
C THR A 169 -35.13 -3.83 -69.68
N SER A 170 -34.96 -4.44 -68.47
CA SER A 170 -36.04 -5.11 -67.75
C SER A 170 -37.17 -4.13 -67.42
N VAL A 171 -38.40 -4.61 -67.46
CA VAL A 171 -39.56 -3.85 -67.06
C VAL A 171 -40.41 -4.69 -66.12
N LYS A 172 -40.71 -4.16 -64.96
CA LYS A 172 -41.45 -4.84 -63.94
C LYS A 172 -42.79 -5.39 -64.42
N GLY A 173 -43.07 -6.63 -64.06
CA GLY A 173 -44.26 -7.36 -64.42
C GLY A 173 -44.35 -7.72 -65.93
N LYS A 174 -43.23 -7.65 -66.68
CA LYS A 174 -43.20 -7.95 -68.12
C LYS A 174 -41.92 -8.75 -68.44
N ALA A 175 -42.13 -10.03 -68.68
CA ALA A 175 -41.06 -10.87 -69.19
C ALA A 175 -40.61 -10.45 -70.57
N HIS A 176 -39.36 -10.49 -70.92
CA HIS A 176 -38.80 -10.27 -72.23
C HIS A 176 -38.77 -11.59 -73.00
N VAL A 177 -39.21 -11.56 -74.26
CA VAL A 177 -39.35 -12.77 -75.09
C VAL A 177 -38.42 -12.68 -76.32
N ILE A 178 -37.52 -13.62 -76.45
CA ILE A 178 -36.70 -13.80 -77.64
C ILE A 178 -37.17 -15.07 -78.31
N LYS A 179 -37.49 -14.91 -79.61
CA LYS A 179 -37.89 -16.03 -80.45
C LYS A 179 -36.77 -16.41 -81.44
N ARG A 180 -36.80 -17.64 -81.91
CA ARG A 180 -35.88 -18.20 -82.89
C ARG A 180 -34.44 -18.30 -82.49
N LEU A 181 -34.19 -18.58 -81.15
CA LEU A 181 -32.89 -19.07 -80.77
C LEU A 181 -32.67 -20.50 -81.24
N HIS A 182 -31.45 -20.83 -81.72
CA HIS A 182 -31.13 -22.11 -82.29
C HIS A 182 -31.19 -23.27 -81.27
N VAL A 183 -31.95 -24.28 -81.58
CA VAL A 183 -32.03 -25.53 -80.83
C VAL A 183 -30.63 -26.14 -80.57
N GLY A 184 -30.36 -26.62 -79.41
CA GLY A 184 -29.09 -27.26 -79.02
C GLY A 184 -27.91 -26.30 -78.86
N LYS A 185 -28.10 -25.01 -79.19
CA LYS A 185 -27.08 -23.98 -78.95
C LYS A 185 -27.17 -23.46 -77.48
N THR A 186 -26.00 -23.21 -76.93
CA THR A 186 -25.92 -22.58 -75.61
C THR A 186 -25.68 -21.08 -75.72
N TYR A 187 -26.44 -20.31 -75.02
CA TYR A 187 -26.40 -18.86 -74.97
C TYR A 187 -26.07 -18.43 -73.51
N THR A 188 -25.61 -17.21 -73.40
CA THR A 188 -25.30 -16.60 -72.12
C THR A 188 -26.15 -15.37 -71.92
N LEU A 189 -27.00 -15.37 -70.87
CA LEU A 189 -27.66 -14.17 -70.41
C LEU A 189 -26.75 -13.45 -69.50
N ARG A 190 -26.38 -12.22 -69.83
CA ARG A 190 -25.48 -11.33 -69.05
C ARG A 190 -26.24 -10.09 -68.61
N GLU A 191 -26.02 -9.68 -67.36
CA GLU A 191 -26.41 -8.36 -66.89
C GLU A 191 -25.22 -7.41 -67.02
N GLU A 192 -25.46 -6.25 -67.60
CA GLU A 192 -24.51 -5.17 -67.75
C GLU A 192 -24.65 -4.16 -66.58
N PHE A 193 -25.87 -3.82 -66.24
CA PHE A 193 -26.23 -2.92 -65.18
C PHE A 193 -27.43 -3.48 -64.40
N ALA A 194 -27.21 -3.65 -63.12
CA ALA A 194 -28.27 -4.00 -62.19
C ALA A 194 -29.16 -2.79 -61.90
N PRO A 195 -30.40 -2.99 -61.43
CA PRO A 195 -31.23 -1.93 -60.91
C PRO A 195 -30.55 -1.28 -59.67
N TYR A 196 -30.83 -0.01 -59.40
CA TYR A 196 -30.33 0.67 -58.22
C TYR A 196 -30.75 -0.07 -56.99
N GLY A 197 -29.79 -0.33 -56.09
CA GLY A 197 -30.02 -1.07 -54.86
C GLY A 197 -29.75 -2.57 -54.97
N TYR A 198 -29.39 -3.06 -56.14
CA TYR A 198 -29.11 -4.47 -56.42
C TYR A 198 -27.68 -4.72 -56.86
N LEU A 199 -27.25 -5.95 -56.69
CA LEU A 199 -25.95 -6.44 -57.15
C LEU A 199 -26.09 -6.99 -58.54
N GLN A 200 -25.09 -6.81 -59.37
CA GLN A 200 -25.01 -7.42 -60.70
C GLN A 200 -25.04 -8.96 -60.55
N ALA A 201 -25.97 -9.59 -61.31
CA ALA A 201 -26.09 -11.02 -61.32
C ALA A 201 -24.95 -11.71 -62.07
N GLU A 202 -24.67 -12.94 -61.71
CA GLU A 202 -23.78 -13.81 -62.47
C GLU A 202 -24.44 -14.18 -63.84
N GLU A 203 -23.61 -14.43 -64.82
CA GLU A 203 -24.07 -14.87 -66.15
C GLU A 203 -24.84 -16.19 -66.05
N VAL A 204 -26.01 -16.27 -66.72
CA VAL A 204 -26.82 -17.49 -66.81
C VAL A 204 -26.61 -18.12 -68.19
N LYS A 205 -26.04 -19.30 -68.19
CA LYS A 205 -25.92 -20.12 -69.41
C LYS A 205 -27.15 -21.03 -69.55
N PHE A 206 -27.75 -20.99 -70.71
CA PHE A 206 -28.89 -21.81 -71.02
C PHE A 206 -28.77 -22.43 -72.44
N THR A 207 -29.29 -23.63 -72.59
CA THR A 207 -29.29 -24.33 -73.88
C THR A 207 -30.71 -24.44 -74.38
N VAL A 208 -30.94 -24.01 -75.57
CA VAL A 208 -32.29 -24.04 -76.22
C VAL A 208 -32.69 -25.48 -76.45
N SER A 209 -33.80 -25.89 -75.85
CA SER A 209 -34.36 -27.22 -75.98
C SER A 209 -35.25 -27.28 -77.22
N ASP A 210 -35.40 -28.50 -77.76
CA ASP A 210 -36.25 -28.81 -78.90
C ASP A 210 -37.72 -28.97 -78.39
N THR A 211 -38.39 -27.88 -78.14
CA THR A 211 -39.76 -27.84 -77.61
C THR A 211 -40.50 -26.58 -78.08
N ALA A 212 -41.80 -26.70 -78.35
CA ALA A 212 -42.69 -25.58 -78.62
C ALA A 212 -43.18 -24.87 -77.37
N ASP A 213 -42.91 -25.48 -76.20
CA ASP A 213 -43.24 -24.85 -74.96
C ASP A 213 -42.32 -23.64 -74.73
N VAL A 214 -42.86 -22.60 -74.06
CA VAL A 214 -42.07 -21.43 -73.69
C VAL A 214 -41.02 -21.83 -72.70
N GLN A 215 -39.76 -21.74 -73.11
CA GLN A 215 -38.63 -21.96 -72.22
C GLN A 215 -38.41 -20.74 -71.34
N LYS A 216 -38.16 -20.97 -70.08
CA LYS A 216 -37.96 -19.88 -69.09
C LYS A 216 -36.56 -19.81 -68.66
N VAL A 217 -35.98 -18.61 -68.74
CA VAL A 217 -34.66 -18.30 -68.20
C VAL A 217 -34.86 -17.15 -67.20
N GLU A 218 -34.61 -17.44 -65.94
CA GLU A 218 -34.73 -16.50 -64.85
C GLU A 218 -33.35 -16.04 -64.40
N MET A 219 -33.16 -14.73 -64.36
CA MET A 219 -31.97 -14.14 -63.74
C MET A 219 -32.41 -13.40 -62.50
N LYS A 220 -31.64 -13.68 -61.36
CA LYS A 220 -32.01 -13.14 -60.04
C LYS A 220 -30.93 -12.23 -59.54
N ASP A 221 -31.29 -11.08 -59.02
CA ASP A 221 -30.43 -10.17 -58.37
C ASP A 221 -30.54 -10.35 -56.84
N ALA A 222 -29.39 -10.31 -56.23
CA ALA A 222 -29.31 -10.19 -54.80
C ALA A 222 -29.22 -8.70 -54.42
N VAL A 223 -29.77 -8.35 -53.28
CA VAL A 223 -29.50 -7.07 -52.69
C VAL A 223 -28.17 -7.11 -51.99
N PRO A 224 -27.33 -6.07 -52.04
CA PRO A 224 -26.16 -5.95 -51.19
C PRO A 224 -26.62 -5.89 -49.74
N VAL A 225 -25.77 -6.40 -48.89
CA VAL A 225 -26.03 -6.39 -47.43
C VAL A 225 -25.06 -5.46 -46.74
N GLY A 226 -25.47 -5.01 -45.58
CA GLY A 226 -24.60 -4.30 -44.65
C GLY A 226 -24.01 -5.24 -43.62
N ARG A 227 -22.82 -4.94 -43.15
CA ARG A 227 -22.22 -5.63 -42.02
C ARG A 227 -21.61 -4.62 -41.08
N ILE A 228 -21.93 -4.76 -39.81
CA ILE A 228 -21.36 -3.95 -38.73
C ILE A 228 -20.26 -4.78 -38.06
N ILE A 229 -19.07 -4.21 -38.00
CA ILE A 229 -17.92 -4.77 -37.30
C ILE A 229 -17.51 -3.76 -36.27
N ILE A 230 -17.44 -4.19 -35.03
CA ILE A 230 -16.95 -3.39 -33.90
C ILE A 230 -15.68 -4.04 -33.42
N ASN A 231 -14.59 -3.30 -33.36
CA ASN A 231 -13.34 -3.73 -32.78
C ASN A 231 -13.25 -3.15 -31.37
N LYS A 232 -13.61 -3.94 -30.39
CA LYS A 232 -13.66 -3.52 -28.98
C LYS A 232 -12.31 -3.66 -28.31
N LYS A 233 -11.90 -2.60 -27.66
CA LYS A 233 -10.61 -2.50 -26.98
C LYS A 233 -10.79 -2.14 -25.51
N GLY A 234 -9.84 -2.55 -24.69
CA GLY A 234 -9.73 -2.20 -23.30
C GLY A 234 -8.28 -2.12 -22.89
N GLU A 235 -8.03 -1.59 -21.69
CA GLU A 235 -6.69 -1.52 -21.11
C GLU A 235 -6.39 -2.76 -20.29
N PHE A 236 -5.24 -3.37 -20.54
CA PHE A 236 -4.72 -4.54 -19.82
C PHE A 236 -3.42 -4.17 -19.13
N VAL A 237 -3.24 -4.64 -17.89
CA VAL A 237 -1.97 -4.46 -17.23
C VAL A 237 -0.86 -5.22 -17.95
N LYS A 238 0.26 -4.54 -18.18
CA LYS A 238 1.38 -5.10 -18.96
C LYS A 238 2.64 -5.26 -18.10
N GLU A 239 3.01 -4.21 -17.40
CA GLU A 239 4.29 -4.13 -16.70
C GLU A 239 4.19 -3.27 -15.44
N VAL A 240 5.20 -3.34 -14.59
CA VAL A 240 5.38 -2.46 -13.45
C VAL A 240 6.67 -1.67 -13.64
N THR A 241 6.58 -0.37 -13.45
CA THR A 241 7.73 0.52 -13.38
C THR A 241 7.86 1.08 -11.98
N TRP A 242 9.08 1.41 -11.59
CA TRP A 242 9.35 1.91 -10.25
C TRP A 242 9.64 3.41 -10.32
N LYS A 243 8.99 4.19 -9.47
CA LYS A 243 9.19 5.64 -9.35
C LYS A 243 9.88 5.94 -8.03
N ASP A 244 10.94 6.74 -8.08
CA ASP A 244 11.62 7.22 -6.88
C ASP A 244 10.72 8.13 -6.07
N MET A 245 10.65 7.89 -4.76
CA MET A 245 10.00 8.79 -3.80
C MET A 245 10.98 9.84 -3.28
N LEU A 246 10.47 11.05 -3.01
CA LEU A 246 11.25 12.15 -2.42
C LEU A 246 11.88 11.80 -1.05
N ALA A 247 11.32 10.85 -0.33
CA ALA A 247 11.77 10.40 1.00
C ALA A 247 12.67 9.17 0.99
N GLY A 248 13.06 8.66 -0.20
CA GLY A 248 13.86 7.44 -0.34
C GLY A 248 12.98 6.18 -0.25
N GLY A 249 12.75 5.58 -1.38
CA GLY A 249 11.92 4.40 -1.62
C GLY A 249 11.44 4.44 -3.06
N MET A 250 10.72 3.42 -3.49
CA MET A 250 10.16 3.35 -4.84
C MET A 250 8.70 2.92 -4.77
N ASP A 251 7.82 3.67 -5.44
CA ASP A 251 6.44 3.28 -5.66
C ASP A 251 6.32 2.47 -6.95
N ALA A 252 5.50 1.43 -6.93
CA ALA A 252 5.18 0.64 -8.10
C ALA A 252 4.10 1.34 -8.94
N ALA A 253 4.39 1.65 -10.18
CA ALA A 253 3.43 2.19 -11.12
C ALA A 253 3.08 1.13 -12.17
N PHE A 254 1.81 0.75 -12.24
CA PHE A 254 1.31 -0.19 -13.22
C PHE A 254 1.18 0.48 -14.60
N GLY A 255 1.82 -0.12 -15.59
CA GLY A 255 1.68 0.25 -16.99
C GLY A 255 0.59 -0.55 -17.68
N TYR A 256 -0.24 0.13 -18.46
CA TYR A 256 -1.34 -0.49 -19.20
C TYR A 256 -1.12 -0.36 -20.70
N VAL A 257 -1.64 -1.33 -21.42
CA VAL A 257 -1.63 -1.37 -22.89
C VAL A 257 -3.04 -1.65 -23.39
N THR A 258 -3.41 -0.97 -24.47
CA THR A 258 -4.67 -1.23 -25.14
C THR A 258 -4.59 -2.56 -25.87
N GLY A 259 -5.54 -3.43 -25.63
CA GLY A 259 -5.67 -4.75 -26.25
C GLY A 259 -7.12 -5.06 -26.59
N SER A 260 -7.34 -6.20 -27.26
CA SER A 260 -8.66 -6.68 -27.64
C SER A 260 -9.51 -7.08 -26.44
N LEU A 261 -10.75 -6.62 -26.40
CA LEU A 261 -11.70 -6.90 -25.32
C LEU A 261 -12.79 -7.85 -25.82
N LYS A 262 -12.77 -9.08 -25.32
CA LYS A 262 -13.76 -10.12 -25.63
C LYS A 262 -14.98 -10.04 -24.71
N ASP A 263 -16.04 -10.78 -25.07
CA ASP A 263 -17.24 -10.98 -24.27
C ASP A 263 -18.03 -9.68 -24.02
N VAL A 264 -17.89 -8.67 -24.91
CA VAL A 264 -18.69 -7.44 -24.88
C VAL A 264 -19.86 -7.60 -25.83
N THR A 265 -21.05 -7.34 -25.36
CA THR A 265 -22.30 -7.52 -26.11
C THR A 265 -22.88 -6.18 -26.56
N PHE A 266 -23.23 -6.11 -27.85
CA PHE A 266 -23.87 -4.96 -28.46
C PHE A 266 -25.25 -5.30 -28.98
N GLU A 267 -26.17 -4.36 -28.93
CA GLU A 267 -27.46 -4.41 -29.54
C GLU A 267 -27.48 -3.43 -30.70
N ILE A 268 -27.92 -3.91 -31.87
CA ILE A 268 -28.11 -3.15 -33.10
C ILE A 268 -29.60 -2.92 -33.30
N TYR A 269 -29.99 -1.69 -33.50
CA TYR A 269 -31.35 -1.26 -33.67
C TYR A 269 -31.52 -0.53 -35.02
N ALA A 270 -32.70 -0.61 -35.63
CA ALA A 270 -33.04 0.19 -36.78
C ALA A 270 -33.25 1.66 -36.39
N ALA A 271 -32.50 2.58 -36.96
CA ALA A 271 -32.64 4.01 -36.71
C ALA A 271 -33.84 4.64 -37.49
N GLU A 272 -34.33 3.94 -38.50
CA GLU A 272 -35.50 4.28 -39.33
C GLU A 272 -36.23 3.00 -39.77
N ASP A 273 -37.37 3.10 -40.42
CA ASP A 273 -38.03 1.94 -41.06
C ASP A 273 -37.14 1.41 -42.20
N ILE A 274 -36.57 0.20 -42.05
CA ILE A 274 -35.71 -0.43 -43.06
C ILE A 274 -36.59 -1.16 -44.06
N LYS A 275 -36.65 -0.62 -45.25
CA LYS A 275 -37.55 -1.11 -46.34
C LYS A 275 -36.86 -2.15 -47.19
N ALA A 276 -37.66 -3.06 -47.79
CA ALA A 276 -37.19 -3.94 -48.82
C ALA A 276 -36.74 -3.13 -50.05
N ALA A 277 -35.68 -3.60 -50.75
CA ALA A 277 -35.11 -2.92 -51.90
C ALA A 277 -36.09 -2.83 -53.09
N ASP A 278 -37.06 -3.78 -53.21
CA ASP A 278 -38.10 -3.78 -54.24
C ASP A 278 -39.15 -2.69 -54.01
N GLY A 279 -39.18 -2.05 -52.84
CA GLY A 279 -40.11 -0.99 -52.46
C GLY A 279 -41.57 -1.44 -52.32
N GLU A 280 -41.88 -2.74 -52.38
CA GLU A 280 -43.24 -3.31 -52.36
C GLU A 280 -43.39 -4.35 -51.22
N SER A 281 -42.36 -5.08 -50.93
CA SER A 281 -42.37 -6.04 -49.86
C SER A 281 -42.46 -5.36 -48.48
N SER A 282 -42.84 -6.12 -47.46
CA SER A 282 -42.86 -5.61 -46.09
C SER A 282 -41.50 -5.08 -45.67
N ASP A 283 -41.48 -4.04 -44.85
CA ASP A 283 -40.27 -3.54 -44.24
C ASP A 283 -39.55 -4.67 -43.47
N TYR A 284 -38.24 -4.68 -43.56
CA TYR A 284 -37.43 -5.63 -42.82
C TYR A 284 -37.50 -5.38 -41.31
N TYR A 285 -37.40 -4.11 -40.90
CA TYR A 285 -37.44 -3.66 -39.54
C TYR A 285 -38.17 -2.33 -39.39
N LYS A 286 -38.82 -2.15 -38.26
CA LYS A 286 -39.37 -0.85 -37.88
C LYS A 286 -38.35 -0.03 -37.12
N LYS A 287 -38.52 1.27 -37.15
CA LYS A 287 -37.71 2.17 -36.32
C LYS A 287 -37.72 1.71 -34.86
N ASP A 288 -36.52 1.74 -34.24
CA ASP A 288 -36.28 1.34 -32.85
C ASP A 288 -36.49 -0.18 -32.54
N GLU A 289 -36.65 -0.99 -33.59
CA GLU A 289 -36.69 -2.45 -33.46
C GLU A 289 -35.28 -3.02 -33.29
N LEU A 290 -35.14 -3.98 -32.35
CA LEU A 290 -33.91 -4.74 -32.16
C LEU A 290 -33.66 -5.65 -33.38
N VAL A 291 -32.54 -5.39 -34.06
CA VAL A 291 -32.16 -6.09 -35.30
C VAL A 291 -31.27 -7.28 -35.00
N ALA A 292 -30.26 -7.06 -34.16
CA ALA A 292 -29.31 -8.09 -33.81
C ALA A 292 -28.63 -7.82 -32.45
N THR A 293 -28.16 -8.89 -31.87
CA THR A 293 -27.25 -8.84 -30.71
C THR A 293 -25.95 -9.53 -31.11
N ILE A 294 -24.83 -8.84 -30.94
CA ILE A 294 -23.49 -9.33 -31.30
C ILE A 294 -22.57 -9.24 -30.12
N THR A 295 -21.64 -10.19 -30.03
CA THR A 295 -20.69 -10.26 -28.91
C THR A 295 -19.27 -10.36 -29.47
N THR A 296 -18.29 -9.72 -28.81
CA THR A 296 -16.91 -9.74 -29.25
C THR A 296 -16.24 -11.09 -28.99
N ASP A 297 -15.49 -11.52 -29.98
CA ASP A 297 -14.66 -12.73 -29.92
C ASP A 297 -13.32 -12.52 -29.18
N ALA A 298 -12.48 -13.53 -29.16
CA ALA A 298 -11.16 -13.46 -28.52
C ALA A 298 -10.21 -12.41 -29.11
N LEU A 299 -10.51 -11.93 -30.34
CA LEU A 299 -9.75 -10.87 -31.01
C LEU A 299 -10.39 -9.49 -30.84
N GLY A 300 -11.46 -9.40 -30.06
CA GLY A 300 -12.17 -8.17 -29.78
C GLY A 300 -13.15 -7.74 -30.84
N TYR A 301 -13.47 -8.62 -31.85
CA TYR A 301 -14.39 -8.30 -32.91
C TYR A 301 -15.80 -8.82 -32.62
N ALA A 302 -16.76 -7.92 -32.63
CA ALA A 302 -18.17 -8.25 -32.74
C ALA A 302 -18.63 -8.00 -34.17
N ARG A 303 -19.26 -8.98 -34.79
CA ARG A 303 -19.71 -8.89 -36.20
C ARG A 303 -21.18 -9.23 -36.29
N SER A 304 -21.93 -8.39 -36.99
CA SER A 304 -23.30 -8.74 -37.35
C SER A 304 -23.31 -9.82 -38.41
N GLU A 305 -24.41 -10.56 -38.50
CA GLU A 305 -24.81 -11.22 -39.73
C GLU A 305 -25.08 -10.15 -40.79
N ASP A 306 -25.38 -10.60 -42.03
CA ASP A 306 -25.73 -9.73 -43.11
C ASP A 306 -27.04 -8.99 -42.84
N LEU A 307 -26.97 -7.66 -42.80
CA LEU A 307 -28.11 -6.77 -42.54
C LEU A 307 -28.61 -6.14 -43.87
N PRO A 308 -29.90 -5.88 -43.99
CA PRO A 308 -30.41 -5.01 -45.05
C PRO A 308 -29.74 -3.65 -45.04
N LEU A 309 -29.59 -3.01 -46.16
CA LEU A 309 -29.06 -1.65 -46.21
C LEU A 309 -30.06 -0.66 -45.60
N GLY A 310 -29.52 0.29 -44.80
CA GLY A 310 -30.33 1.30 -44.10
C GLY A 310 -29.54 1.98 -43.00
N LYS A 311 -30.22 2.74 -42.13
CA LYS A 311 -29.63 3.39 -40.99
C LYS A 311 -29.90 2.61 -39.71
N TYR A 312 -28.89 2.44 -38.94
CA TYR A 312 -28.92 1.72 -37.70
C TYR A 312 -28.34 2.57 -36.58
N TYR A 313 -28.56 2.17 -35.34
CA TYR A 313 -27.77 2.62 -34.24
C TYR A 313 -27.35 1.42 -33.40
N VAL A 314 -26.17 1.55 -32.78
CA VAL A 314 -25.58 0.51 -31.94
C VAL A 314 -25.36 1.06 -30.55
N LYS A 315 -25.69 0.28 -29.56
CA LYS A 315 -25.35 0.53 -28.14
C LYS A 315 -24.72 -0.70 -27.54
N GLU A 316 -23.82 -0.48 -26.61
CA GLU A 316 -23.30 -1.55 -25.77
C GLU A 316 -24.38 -1.97 -24.77
N LYS A 317 -24.63 -3.26 -24.65
CA LYS A 317 -25.61 -3.84 -23.73
C LYS A 317 -24.93 -4.36 -22.48
N GLU A 318 -23.85 -5.08 -22.64
CA GLU A 318 -23.07 -5.71 -21.58
C GLU A 318 -21.60 -5.54 -21.89
N THR A 319 -20.79 -5.16 -20.91
CA THR A 319 -19.35 -5.09 -21.07
C THR A 319 -18.66 -6.31 -20.48
N ALA A 320 -17.38 -6.46 -20.74
CA ALA A 320 -16.56 -7.49 -20.12
C ALA A 320 -16.30 -7.17 -18.65
N ASP A 321 -16.14 -8.21 -17.82
CA ASP A 321 -15.80 -8.06 -16.42
C ASP A 321 -14.55 -7.20 -16.25
N GLY A 322 -14.64 -6.23 -15.36
CA GLY A 322 -13.56 -5.29 -15.09
C GLY A 322 -13.62 -3.97 -15.84
N TYR A 323 -14.60 -3.80 -16.71
CA TYR A 323 -14.77 -2.59 -17.50
C TYR A 323 -16.09 -1.91 -17.20
N VAL A 324 -16.16 -0.64 -17.58
CA VAL A 324 -17.34 0.19 -17.44
C VAL A 324 -18.10 0.19 -18.75
N LEU A 325 -19.41 0.04 -18.70
CA LEU A 325 -20.29 0.07 -19.86
C LEU A 325 -20.18 1.42 -20.59
N ASP A 326 -19.98 1.37 -21.91
CA ASP A 326 -20.04 2.57 -22.75
C ASP A 326 -21.50 2.87 -23.07
N GLY A 327 -22.06 3.85 -22.43
CA GLY A 327 -23.44 4.30 -22.66
C GLY A 327 -23.65 5.10 -23.94
N GLU A 328 -22.64 5.28 -24.77
CA GLU A 328 -22.75 6.03 -26.05
C GLU A 328 -23.55 5.24 -27.09
N ILE A 329 -24.52 5.91 -27.72
CA ILE A 329 -25.26 5.36 -28.86
C ILE A 329 -24.60 5.90 -30.13
N ARG A 330 -24.20 5.01 -31.03
CA ARG A 330 -23.55 5.40 -32.28
C ARG A 330 -24.42 5.05 -33.47
N GLU A 331 -24.61 6.03 -34.38
CA GLU A 331 -25.35 5.86 -35.59
C GLU A 331 -24.49 5.23 -36.68
N VAL A 332 -25.06 4.29 -37.46
CA VAL A 332 -24.41 3.57 -38.54
C VAL A 332 -25.25 3.70 -39.80
N ASP A 333 -24.67 4.24 -40.86
CA ASP A 333 -25.30 4.39 -42.15
C ASP A 333 -24.69 3.39 -43.16
N LEU A 334 -25.48 2.36 -43.49
CA LEU A 334 -25.11 1.33 -44.46
C LEU A 334 -25.76 1.64 -45.79
N THR A 335 -25.27 2.63 -46.51
CA THR A 335 -25.83 3.03 -47.82
C THR A 335 -25.32 2.17 -48.96
N TYR A 336 -26.16 2.03 -50.01
CA TYR A 336 -25.75 1.38 -51.26
C TYR A 336 -24.57 2.11 -51.91
N ARG A 337 -23.55 1.33 -52.32
CA ARG A 337 -22.37 1.90 -52.98
C ARG A 337 -22.41 1.74 -54.48
N ASP A 338 -22.44 0.50 -54.97
CA ASP A 338 -22.47 0.13 -56.37
C ASP A 338 -22.89 -1.33 -56.55
N GLN A 339 -23.16 -1.74 -57.80
CA GLN A 339 -23.59 -3.10 -58.15
C GLN A 339 -22.53 -4.20 -57.93
N ASN A 340 -21.26 -3.85 -57.60
CA ASN A 340 -20.15 -4.78 -57.42
C ASN A 340 -19.71 -4.91 -55.94
N THR A 341 -20.36 -4.16 -55.06
CA THR A 341 -20.07 -4.17 -53.63
C THR A 341 -21.11 -5.02 -52.87
N PRO A 342 -20.86 -6.33 -52.68
CA PRO A 342 -21.87 -7.23 -52.12
C PRO A 342 -22.09 -6.99 -50.64
N VAL A 343 -21.07 -6.44 -49.89
CA VAL A 343 -21.16 -6.15 -48.47
C VAL A 343 -20.65 -4.74 -48.21
N VAL A 344 -21.51 -3.88 -47.70
CA VAL A 344 -21.15 -2.56 -47.17
C VAL A 344 -20.76 -2.73 -45.70
N THR A 345 -19.48 -2.54 -45.39
CA THR A 345 -18.99 -2.74 -44.03
C THR A 345 -18.85 -1.40 -43.34
N TYR A 346 -19.35 -1.33 -42.10
CA TYR A 346 -19.01 -0.36 -41.11
C TYR A 346 -18.01 -1.04 -40.14
N ASP A 347 -16.85 -0.44 -39.92
CA ASP A 347 -15.78 -0.98 -39.08
C ASP A 347 -15.21 0.14 -38.22
N GLU A 348 -15.32 0.02 -36.92
CA GLU A 348 -14.89 1.06 -35.99
C GLU A 348 -14.29 0.48 -34.71
N ASP A 349 -13.29 1.19 -34.20
CA ASP A 349 -12.65 0.91 -32.89
C ASP A 349 -13.45 1.57 -31.76
N TRP A 350 -13.93 0.78 -30.83
CA TRP A 350 -14.56 1.23 -29.58
C TRP A 350 -13.71 0.83 -28.38
N GLN A 351 -13.64 1.70 -27.38
CA GLN A 351 -12.84 1.44 -26.19
C GLN A 351 -13.65 1.60 -24.92
N ASN A 352 -13.55 0.63 -24.00
CA ASN A 352 -14.10 0.76 -22.66
C ASN A 352 -13.01 1.13 -21.66
N ASN A 353 -13.40 1.97 -20.73
CA ASN A 353 -12.59 2.28 -19.58
C ASN A 353 -12.67 1.11 -18.59
N ARG A 354 -11.54 0.70 -18.03
CA ARG A 354 -11.54 -0.27 -16.95
C ARG A 354 -12.04 0.36 -15.65
N GLN A 355 -12.55 -0.45 -14.76
CA GLN A 355 -12.85 -0.02 -13.41
C GLN A 355 -11.57 0.39 -12.67
N LYS A 356 -11.68 1.39 -11.81
CA LYS A 356 -10.61 1.88 -10.99
C LYS A 356 -10.89 1.62 -9.52
N ALA A 357 -9.83 1.40 -8.75
CA ALA A 357 -9.92 1.31 -7.31
C ALA A 357 -9.54 2.64 -6.68
N LYS A 358 -10.30 3.05 -5.67
CA LYS A 358 -9.95 4.16 -4.78
C LYS A 358 -9.77 3.64 -3.38
N VAL A 359 -8.54 3.64 -2.91
CA VAL A 359 -8.20 3.14 -1.58
C VAL A 359 -7.94 4.31 -0.66
N THR A 360 -8.73 4.40 0.38
CA THR A 360 -8.68 5.47 1.38
C THR A 360 -8.38 4.88 2.76
N VAL A 361 -7.47 5.50 3.49
CA VAL A 361 -7.23 5.22 4.90
C VAL A 361 -7.65 6.43 5.73
N VAL A 362 -8.30 6.17 6.84
CA VAL A 362 -8.61 7.14 7.88
C VAL A 362 -7.94 6.70 9.17
N LYS A 363 -7.08 7.54 9.71
CA LYS A 363 -6.36 7.27 10.95
C LYS A 363 -6.96 8.05 12.11
N LYS A 364 -7.28 7.36 13.19
CA LYS A 364 -7.87 7.95 14.39
C LYS A 364 -7.16 7.48 15.66
N GLU A 365 -7.31 8.27 16.70
CA GLU A 365 -7.02 7.81 18.06
C GLU A 365 -8.14 6.87 18.53
N LYS A 366 -7.75 5.77 19.13
CA LYS A 366 -8.66 4.71 19.60
C LYS A 366 -9.68 5.24 20.60
N ASN A 367 -10.94 4.87 20.36
CA ASN A 367 -12.09 5.26 21.19
C ASN A 367 -12.35 6.78 21.21
N THR A 368 -11.84 7.53 20.24
CA THR A 368 -12.13 8.96 20.09
C THR A 368 -12.47 9.28 18.63
N ASP A 369 -12.92 10.52 18.37
CA ASP A 369 -13.09 11.03 17.00
C ASP A 369 -11.87 11.83 16.51
N ARG A 370 -10.81 11.90 17.30
CA ARG A 370 -9.59 12.61 16.94
C ARG A 370 -8.89 11.91 15.78
N VAL A 371 -8.72 12.62 14.69
CA VAL A 371 -7.93 12.16 13.54
C VAL A 371 -6.45 12.40 13.79
N LEU A 372 -5.59 11.57 13.19
CA LEU A 372 -4.16 11.58 13.43
C LEU A 372 -3.38 11.81 12.13
N GLU A 373 -2.64 12.93 12.10
CA GLU A 373 -1.69 13.28 11.04
C GLU A 373 -0.36 12.52 11.20
N GLY A 374 0.31 12.20 10.08
CA GLY A 374 1.67 11.70 10.06
C GLY A 374 1.81 10.18 10.22
N GLY A 375 0.71 9.44 10.37
CA GLY A 375 0.74 7.98 10.32
C GLY A 375 1.09 7.48 8.91
N VAL A 376 2.12 6.66 8.76
CA VAL A 376 2.59 6.16 7.47
C VAL A 376 1.99 4.80 7.19
N PHE A 377 1.29 4.70 6.07
CA PHE A 377 0.68 3.47 5.58
C PHE A 377 1.27 3.06 4.25
N ALA A 378 1.36 1.76 4.05
CA ALA A 378 1.76 1.21 2.77
C ALA A 378 0.71 0.23 2.25
N LEU A 379 0.49 0.32 0.94
CA LEU A 379 -0.35 -0.56 0.17
C LEU A 379 0.51 -1.66 -0.46
N TYR A 380 0.08 -2.91 -0.34
CA TYR A 380 0.81 -4.08 -0.82
C TYR A 380 -0.07 -4.97 -1.71
N THR A 381 0.58 -5.75 -2.56
CA THR A 381 -0.07 -6.91 -3.18
C THR A 381 -0.12 -8.05 -2.17
N LYS A 382 -1.24 -8.77 -2.12
CA LYS A 382 -1.34 -10.01 -1.34
C LYS A 382 -0.89 -11.25 -2.13
N ASN A 383 -1.16 -11.23 -3.43
CA ASN A 383 -0.82 -12.30 -4.36
C ASN A 383 0.06 -11.78 -5.50
N ASP A 384 0.66 -12.68 -6.27
CA ASP A 384 1.35 -12.31 -7.50
C ASP A 384 0.38 -11.61 -8.45
N ILE A 385 0.77 -10.46 -9.01
CA ILE A 385 0.03 -9.79 -10.07
C ILE A 385 0.56 -10.26 -11.41
N LEU A 386 -0.36 -10.70 -12.27
CA LEU A 386 -0.06 -11.23 -13.59
C LEU A 386 -0.44 -10.21 -14.67
N ASN A 387 0.31 -10.18 -15.76
CA ASN A 387 -0.10 -9.48 -16.98
C ASN A 387 -1.12 -10.31 -17.79
N ALA A 388 -1.56 -9.79 -18.92
CA ALA A 388 -2.52 -10.46 -19.80
C ALA A 388 -1.98 -11.79 -20.39
N GLU A 389 -0.67 -11.95 -20.46
CA GLU A 389 0.04 -13.14 -20.94
C GLU A 389 0.21 -14.20 -19.84
N GLY A 390 -0.17 -13.87 -18.60
CA GLY A 390 -0.03 -14.75 -17.43
C GLY A 390 1.36 -14.74 -16.81
N GLU A 391 2.20 -13.75 -17.14
CA GLU A 391 3.51 -13.56 -16.54
C GLU A 391 3.39 -12.74 -15.24
N VAL A 392 4.18 -13.11 -14.26
CA VAL A 392 4.22 -12.37 -12.99
C VAL A 392 4.97 -11.07 -13.18
N ILE A 393 4.27 -9.94 -13.06
CA ILE A 393 4.83 -8.59 -13.16
C ILE A 393 5.12 -7.96 -11.79
N LEU A 394 4.45 -8.41 -10.75
CA LEU A 394 4.72 -8.00 -9.37
C LEU A 394 4.48 -9.18 -8.43
N LYS A 395 5.44 -9.46 -7.54
CA LYS A 395 5.36 -10.57 -6.60
C LYS A 395 4.43 -10.25 -5.44
N ALA A 396 3.85 -11.30 -4.86
CA ALA A 396 3.13 -11.22 -3.59
C ALA A 396 3.96 -10.50 -2.52
N ASP A 397 3.28 -9.87 -1.59
CA ASP A 397 3.85 -9.11 -0.47
C ASP A 397 4.79 -7.96 -0.88
N THR A 398 4.67 -7.47 -2.12
CA THR A 398 5.42 -6.32 -2.60
C THR A 398 4.68 -5.03 -2.30
N MET A 399 5.39 -4.06 -1.74
CA MET A 399 4.87 -2.71 -1.52
C MET A 399 4.62 -2.01 -2.86
N ILE A 400 3.41 -1.44 -3.01
CA ILE A 400 3.00 -0.68 -4.18
C ILE A 400 3.22 0.81 -3.97
N GLU A 401 2.71 1.35 -2.89
CA GLU A 401 2.74 2.79 -2.60
C GLU A 401 2.77 3.01 -1.09
N GLN A 402 3.50 4.03 -0.65
CA GLN A 402 3.56 4.44 0.75
C GLN A 402 3.22 5.91 0.90
N LYS A 403 2.36 6.25 1.85
CA LYS A 403 1.94 7.62 2.15
C LYS A 403 1.73 7.85 3.63
N ALA A 404 1.85 9.12 4.02
CA ALA A 404 1.50 9.58 5.35
C ALA A 404 0.10 10.22 5.37
N THR A 405 -0.61 10.08 6.50
CA THR A 405 -1.89 10.76 6.72
C THR A 405 -1.71 12.26 6.80
N ASP A 406 -2.64 12.98 6.20
CA ASP A 406 -2.72 14.44 6.20
C ASP A 406 -3.34 14.98 7.50
N GLN A 407 -3.62 16.30 7.52
CA GLN A 407 -4.22 16.98 8.67
C GLN A 407 -5.64 16.51 9.02
N ASP A 408 -6.33 15.90 8.04
CA ASP A 408 -7.64 15.28 8.24
C ASP A 408 -7.53 13.81 8.61
N GLY A 409 -6.32 13.33 8.88
CA GLY A 409 -6.03 11.95 9.19
C GLY A 409 -6.26 11.00 8.02
N ARG A 410 -6.23 11.48 6.77
CA ARG A 410 -6.59 10.70 5.58
C ARG A 410 -5.41 10.46 4.64
N ILE A 411 -5.49 9.32 3.96
CA ILE A 411 -4.68 8.99 2.80
C ILE A 411 -5.62 8.56 1.69
N VAL A 412 -5.37 9.02 0.48
CA VAL A 412 -5.88 8.40 -0.74
C VAL A 412 -4.68 7.92 -1.54
N PHE A 413 -4.59 6.61 -1.72
CA PHE A 413 -3.55 6.03 -2.57
C PHE A 413 -3.83 6.37 -4.04
N THR A 414 -2.76 6.60 -4.80
CA THR A 414 -2.84 7.05 -6.20
C THR A 414 -2.46 5.96 -7.19
N ALA A 415 -2.02 4.81 -6.71
CA ALA A 415 -1.69 3.67 -7.55
C ALA A 415 -2.91 3.20 -8.33
N ASP A 416 -2.76 3.09 -9.64
CA ASP A 416 -3.81 2.62 -10.54
C ASP A 416 -3.82 1.09 -10.57
N LEU A 417 -4.51 0.49 -9.59
CA LEU A 417 -4.45 -0.94 -9.30
C LEU A 417 -5.08 -1.81 -10.40
N PRO A 418 -4.46 -2.95 -10.75
CA PRO A 418 -5.09 -3.97 -11.57
C PRO A 418 -6.31 -4.60 -10.88
N ILE A 419 -7.38 -4.78 -11.67
CA ILE A 419 -8.57 -5.50 -11.22
C ILE A 419 -8.28 -6.99 -11.02
N ASN A 420 -9.08 -7.67 -10.21
CA ASN A 420 -8.90 -9.07 -9.80
C ASN A 420 -7.61 -9.33 -9.01
N GLY A 421 -6.99 -8.27 -8.51
CA GLY A 421 -5.88 -8.34 -7.55
C GLY A 421 -6.39 -8.37 -6.11
N ASN A 422 -5.65 -9.07 -5.27
CA ASN A 422 -5.85 -9.04 -3.82
C ASN A 422 -4.77 -8.16 -3.22
N TYR A 423 -5.16 -7.26 -2.37
CA TYR A 423 -4.31 -6.23 -1.80
C TYR A 423 -4.51 -6.14 -0.30
N TYR A 424 -3.58 -5.50 0.36
CA TYR A 424 -3.74 -5.13 1.75
C TYR A 424 -3.04 -3.82 2.07
N VAL A 425 -3.57 -3.15 3.08
CA VAL A 425 -2.98 -1.96 3.67
C VAL A 425 -2.53 -2.30 5.07
N LYS A 426 -1.36 -1.82 5.45
CA LYS A 426 -0.90 -1.86 6.84
C LYS A 426 -0.19 -0.58 7.21
N GLU A 427 -0.18 -0.31 8.49
CA GLU A 427 0.62 0.76 9.04
C GLU A 427 2.10 0.37 9.04
N VAL A 428 2.96 1.29 8.63
CA VAL A 428 4.42 1.12 8.62
C VAL A 428 5.05 1.90 9.77
N GLN A 429 4.43 3.03 10.10
CA GLN A 429 4.84 3.88 11.19
C GLN A 429 3.62 4.63 11.73
N ALA A 430 3.42 4.55 13.04
CA ALA A 430 2.38 5.33 13.70
C ALA A 430 2.69 6.83 13.68
N PRO A 431 1.68 7.68 13.86
CA PRO A 431 1.88 9.10 14.19
C PRO A 431 2.76 9.27 15.42
N ALA A 432 3.46 10.40 15.50
CA ALA A 432 4.29 10.70 16.66
C ALA A 432 3.47 10.60 17.96
N GLY A 433 3.96 9.85 18.92
CA GLY A 433 3.30 9.64 20.21
C GLY A 433 2.28 8.49 20.26
N PHE A 434 2.14 7.75 19.19
CA PHE A 434 1.21 6.63 19.10
C PHE A 434 1.92 5.31 18.85
N VAL A 435 1.23 4.23 19.14
CA VAL A 435 1.72 2.86 18.99
C VAL A 435 1.33 2.33 17.62
N THR A 436 2.31 1.84 16.85
CA THR A 436 2.07 1.24 15.53
C THR A 436 1.21 0.00 15.65
N THR A 437 0.12 -0.04 14.91
CA THR A 437 -0.72 -1.24 14.85
C THR A 437 -0.15 -2.28 13.89
N GLU A 438 -0.23 -3.55 14.29
CA GLU A 438 0.07 -4.69 13.42
C GLU A 438 -1.15 -5.10 12.57
N GLU A 439 -2.24 -4.36 12.64
CA GLU A 439 -3.48 -4.66 11.91
C GLU A 439 -3.25 -4.56 10.41
N ILE A 440 -3.73 -5.57 9.70
CA ILE A 440 -3.71 -5.63 8.24
C ILE A 440 -5.16 -5.59 7.74
N LYS A 441 -5.49 -4.65 6.86
CA LYS A 441 -6.79 -4.58 6.18
C LYS A 441 -6.62 -5.09 4.76
N GLU A 442 -7.21 -6.24 4.49
CA GLU A 442 -7.18 -6.88 3.17
C GLU A 442 -8.43 -6.50 2.36
N PHE A 443 -8.28 -6.42 1.06
CA PHE A 443 -9.39 -6.22 0.14
C PHE A 443 -9.12 -6.87 -1.21
N ASP A 444 -10.20 -7.28 -1.85
CA ASP A 444 -10.19 -7.85 -3.18
C ASP A 444 -10.76 -6.81 -4.14
N PHE A 445 -9.95 -6.35 -5.09
CA PHE A 445 -10.45 -5.48 -6.13
C PHE A 445 -11.05 -6.33 -7.24
N ALA A 446 -12.28 -6.79 -7.01
CA ALA A 446 -13.08 -7.56 -7.96
C ALA A 446 -14.03 -6.67 -8.75
N TYR A 447 -14.54 -7.21 -9.87
CA TYR A 447 -15.55 -6.54 -10.69
C TYR A 447 -16.82 -6.23 -9.87
N ALA A 448 -17.25 -5.00 -9.90
CA ALA A 448 -18.35 -4.48 -9.07
C ALA A 448 -19.64 -4.19 -9.86
N GLY A 449 -19.70 -4.58 -11.14
CA GLY A 449 -20.80 -4.30 -12.07
C GLY A 449 -20.47 -3.21 -13.09
N GLU A 450 -21.11 -3.28 -14.22
CA GLU A 450 -20.77 -2.51 -15.44
C GLU A 450 -21.00 -0.99 -15.35
N GLU A 451 -21.82 -0.55 -14.39
CA GLU A 451 -22.10 0.88 -14.18
C GLU A 451 -21.14 1.53 -13.16
N VAL A 452 -20.27 0.75 -12.52
CA VAL A 452 -19.37 1.22 -11.47
C VAL A 452 -18.02 1.61 -12.08
N ALA A 453 -17.75 2.89 -12.20
CA ALA A 453 -16.47 3.37 -12.72
C ALA A 453 -15.34 3.31 -11.69
N GLU A 454 -15.64 3.54 -10.39
CA GLU A 454 -14.70 3.54 -9.28
C GLU A 454 -15.21 2.72 -8.11
N VAL A 455 -14.43 1.72 -7.71
CA VAL A 455 -14.69 0.90 -6.52
C VAL A 455 -13.92 1.49 -5.36
N SER A 456 -14.66 1.96 -4.35
CA SER A 456 -14.07 2.61 -3.18
C SER A 456 -13.87 1.62 -2.05
N PHE A 457 -12.65 1.63 -1.49
CA PHE A 457 -12.26 0.91 -0.28
C PHE A 457 -11.84 1.94 0.76
N GLU A 458 -12.53 1.97 1.89
CA GLU A 458 -12.21 2.88 3.00
C GLU A 458 -11.93 2.08 4.25
N PHE A 459 -10.75 2.29 4.84
CA PHE A 459 -10.27 1.60 6.02
C PHE A 459 -10.00 2.59 7.14
N THR A 460 -10.56 2.32 8.30
CA THR A 460 -10.24 3.07 9.51
C THR A 460 -9.24 2.28 10.33
N TYR A 461 -8.14 2.92 10.71
CA TYR A 461 -7.16 2.40 11.65
C TYR A 461 -7.16 3.26 12.90
N GLU A 462 -7.04 2.61 14.03
CA GLU A 462 -7.04 3.27 15.32
C GLU A 462 -5.76 2.94 16.08
N ASP A 463 -5.06 3.98 16.58
CA ASP A 463 -3.90 3.80 17.44
C ASP A 463 -4.19 4.25 18.86
N GLU A 464 -3.54 3.60 19.76
CA GLU A 464 -3.49 4.00 21.14
C GLU A 464 -2.27 4.91 21.37
N PRO A 465 -2.41 6.01 22.15
CA PRO A 465 -1.26 6.83 22.49
C PRO A 465 -0.31 6.00 23.37
N THR A 466 0.99 6.20 23.22
CA THR A 466 1.95 5.73 24.21
C THR A 466 1.58 6.30 25.57
N THR A 467 1.65 5.49 26.60
CA THR A 467 1.26 5.91 27.94
C THR A 467 2.36 5.52 28.93
N PHE A 468 2.83 6.50 29.67
CA PHE A 468 3.77 6.32 30.75
C PHE A 468 3.14 6.61 32.10
N GLU A 469 3.38 5.74 33.05
CA GLU A 469 3.09 5.94 34.46
C GLU A 469 4.41 6.25 35.15
N ILE A 470 4.56 7.47 35.62
CA ILE A 470 5.74 7.94 36.35
C ILE A 470 5.43 7.91 37.83
N THR A 471 6.12 7.04 38.56
CA THR A 471 6.01 6.88 40.00
C THR A 471 7.16 7.62 40.66
N LYS A 472 6.86 8.45 41.65
CA LYS A 472 7.83 9.08 42.53
C LYS A 472 7.64 8.52 43.93
N SER A 473 8.55 7.67 44.40
CA SER A 473 8.35 6.91 45.62
C SER A 473 9.52 6.99 46.62
N ASP A 474 9.21 6.73 47.88
CA ASP A 474 10.20 6.52 48.95
C ASP A 474 10.87 5.15 48.75
N ILE A 475 12.18 5.12 48.66
CA ILE A 475 12.97 3.92 48.38
C ILE A 475 12.78 2.83 49.44
N THR A 476 12.39 3.22 50.66
CA THR A 476 12.26 2.30 51.79
C THR A 476 10.85 1.72 51.90
N THR A 477 9.83 2.56 51.69
CA THR A 477 8.43 2.17 51.88
C THR A 477 7.74 1.80 50.55
N GLY A 478 8.24 2.33 49.43
CA GLY A 478 7.61 2.21 48.09
C GLY A 478 6.32 3.04 47.94
N GLU A 479 6.00 3.88 48.94
CA GLU A 479 4.83 4.75 48.86
C GLU A 479 5.09 5.97 47.96
N GLU A 480 4.05 6.43 47.25
CA GLU A 480 4.14 7.67 46.46
C GLU A 480 4.55 8.86 47.33
N LEU A 481 5.45 9.66 46.78
CA LEU A 481 6.10 10.77 47.46
C LEU A 481 5.60 12.12 46.90
N PRO A 482 4.67 12.79 47.57
CA PRO A 482 4.18 14.09 47.11
C PRO A 482 5.19 15.20 47.37
N GLY A 483 5.21 16.22 46.49
CA GLY A 483 5.91 17.48 46.70
C GLY A 483 7.22 17.63 45.93
N ALA A 484 7.71 16.60 45.31
CA ALA A 484 8.89 16.65 44.41
C ALA A 484 8.54 17.35 43.09
N LYS A 485 9.41 18.20 42.56
CA LYS A 485 9.27 18.78 41.22
C LYS A 485 10.06 17.98 40.23
N LEU A 486 9.35 17.46 39.24
CA LEU A 486 9.84 16.57 38.22
C LEU A 486 9.63 17.20 36.85
N LYS A 487 10.52 16.88 35.91
CA LYS A 487 10.36 17.21 34.49
C LYS A 487 10.84 16.07 33.64
N VAL A 488 10.19 15.90 32.48
CA VAL A 488 10.65 15.03 31.40
C VAL A 488 11.13 15.92 30.26
N SER A 489 12.31 15.62 29.77
CA SER A 489 12.92 16.31 28.63
C SER A 489 13.28 15.33 27.52
N ASP A 490 13.22 15.79 26.26
CA ASP A 490 13.70 15.03 25.12
C ASP A 490 15.25 14.98 25.05
N SER A 491 15.78 14.35 24.00
CA SER A 491 17.23 14.23 23.79
C SER A 491 17.91 15.57 23.43
N GLU A 492 17.16 16.59 23.06
CA GLU A 492 17.68 17.94 22.76
C GLU A 492 17.61 18.86 23.99
N GLY A 493 16.99 18.38 25.07
CA GLY A 493 16.82 19.12 26.32
C GLY A 493 15.54 19.96 26.40
N ASN A 494 14.63 19.85 25.42
CA ASN A 494 13.35 20.52 25.50
C ASN A 494 12.46 19.84 26.52
N VAL A 495 11.82 20.62 27.38
CA VAL A 495 10.89 20.12 28.38
C VAL A 495 9.59 19.70 27.70
N VAL A 496 9.24 18.42 27.87
CA VAL A 496 8.00 17.83 27.33
C VAL A 496 6.88 17.91 28.35
N ASP A 497 7.22 17.66 29.64
CA ASP A 497 6.25 17.75 30.75
C ASP A 497 6.98 18.16 32.03
N GLU A 498 6.29 18.92 32.90
CA GLU A 498 6.79 19.37 34.19
C GLU A 498 5.63 19.40 35.21
N TRP A 499 5.83 18.72 36.34
CA TRP A 499 4.78 18.66 37.36
C TRP A 499 5.37 18.58 38.79
N THR A 500 4.49 18.68 39.79
CA THR A 500 4.80 18.35 41.15
C THR A 500 4.18 17.00 41.49
N SER A 501 4.96 16.08 42.07
CA SER A 501 4.50 14.74 42.45
C SER A 501 3.34 14.81 43.44
N GLY A 502 2.40 13.89 43.30
CA GLY A 502 1.23 13.73 44.15
C GLY A 502 1.23 12.41 44.89
N SER A 503 0.09 12.00 45.40
CA SER A 503 -0.13 10.70 46.07
C SER A 503 -0.51 9.59 45.09
N THR A 504 -0.44 9.85 43.78
CA THR A 504 -0.70 8.90 42.67
C THR A 504 0.29 9.11 41.56
N PRO A 505 0.61 8.06 40.79
CA PRO A 505 1.50 8.20 39.66
C PRO A 505 1.06 9.29 38.67
N HIS A 506 2.02 9.95 38.06
CA HIS A 506 1.76 10.91 36.98
C HIS A 506 1.69 10.19 35.63
N ILE A 507 0.70 10.56 34.81
CA ILE A 507 0.48 9.94 33.50
C ILE A 507 0.91 10.90 32.40
N ILE A 508 1.88 10.47 31.61
CA ILE A 508 2.30 11.16 30.39
C ILE A 508 1.85 10.35 29.19
N LYS A 509 1.25 11.01 28.20
CA LYS A 509 0.82 10.38 26.95
C LYS A 509 1.53 11.01 25.76
N GLU A 510 1.51 10.28 24.65
CA GLU A 510 1.98 10.75 23.35
C GLU A 510 3.49 11.05 23.30
N LEU A 511 4.31 10.31 24.06
CA LEU A 511 5.75 10.31 23.85
C LEU A 511 6.11 9.49 22.61
N GLU A 512 7.03 9.99 21.77
CA GLU A 512 7.35 9.37 20.49
C GLU A 512 8.11 8.04 20.64
N VAL A 513 7.60 6.99 20.00
CA VAL A 513 8.21 5.65 19.98
C VAL A 513 9.66 5.68 19.50
N GLY A 514 10.52 4.96 20.19
CA GLY A 514 11.96 4.86 19.88
C GLY A 514 12.80 6.06 20.31
N LYS A 515 12.19 7.16 20.75
CA LYS A 515 12.93 8.29 21.28
C LYS A 515 13.33 8.11 22.74
N LYS A 516 14.40 8.80 23.12
CA LYS A 516 14.91 8.85 24.48
C LYS A 516 14.41 10.09 25.18
N TYR A 517 13.95 9.91 26.40
CA TYR A 517 13.56 10.97 27.31
C TYR A 517 14.30 10.83 28.63
N THR A 518 14.49 11.94 29.34
CA THR A 518 15.15 11.97 30.63
C THR A 518 14.20 12.57 31.66
N LEU A 519 13.86 11.76 32.66
CA LEU A 519 13.17 12.18 33.86
C LEU A 519 14.19 12.79 34.82
N THR A 520 13.99 14.02 35.22
CA THR A 520 14.86 14.73 36.16
C THR A 520 14.05 15.29 37.31
N GLU A 521 14.52 15.08 38.50
CA GLU A 521 14.04 15.79 39.66
C GLU A 521 14.75 17.13 39.79
N THR A 522 14.02 18.19 39.89
CA THR A 522 14.56 19.55 40.04
C THR A 522 14.52 20.07 41.45
N ILE A 523 13.57 19.61 42.24
CA ILE A 523 13.44 19.87 43.65
C ILE A 523 12.91 18.57 44.30
N PRO A 524 13.62 17.99 45.29
CA PRO A 524 13.12 16.81 45.95
C PRO A 524 11.99 17.16 46.92
N ALA A 525 11.25 16.15 47.34
CA ALA A 525 10.28 16.29 48.42
C ALA A 525 10.96 16.63 49.74
N ASP A 526 10.25 17.34 50.62
CA ASP A 526 10.77 17.72 51.91
C ASP A 526 11.25 16.49 52.70
N GLY A 527 12.52 16.50 53.12
CA GLY A 527 13.14 15.44 53.87
C GLY A 527 13.77 14.31 53.02
N TYR A 528 13.85 14.50 51.73
CA TYR A 528 14.46 13.55 50.79
C TYR A 528 15.63 14.19 50.06
N ALA A 529 16.48 13.32 49.53
CA ALA A 529 17.59 13.73 48.69
C ALA A 529 17.14 13.62 47.23
N THR A 530 17.64 14.53 46.35
CA THR A 530 17.38 14.54 44.92
C THR A 530 17.82 13.23 44.28
N ALA A 531 16.92 12.56 43.57
CA ALA A 531 17.24 11.37 42.84
C ALA A 531 18.12 11.65 41.62
N GLU A 532 18.88 10.66 41.19
CA GLU A 532 19.58 10.69 39.89
C GLU A 532 18.57 10.69 38.75
N SER A 533 18.89 11.42 37.66
CA SER A 533 18.05 11.45 36.46
C SER A 533 17.98 10.08 35.80
N ILE A 534 16.79 9.70 35.36
CA ILE A 534 16.51 8.42 34.71
C ILE A 534 16.28 8.67 33.23
N THR A 535 17.06 8.00 32.38
CA THR A 535 16.83 8.02 30.93
C THR A 535 16.08 6.76 30.50
N PHE A 536 14.99 6.92 29.78
CA PHE A 536 14.18 5.82 29.26
C PHE A 536 13.92 5.98 27.77
N VAL A 537 13.56 4.88 27.10
CA VAL A 537 13.22 4.83 25.67
C VAL A 537 11.76 4.41 25.57
N VAL A 538 11.02 5.07 24.70
CA VAL A 538 9.60 4.73 24.46
C VAL A 538 9.52 3.47 23.63
N GLU A 539 8.92 2.43 24.17
CA GLU A 539 8.65 1.18 23.44
C GLU A 539 7.37 1.28 22.64
N ASN A 540 7.30 0.50 21.54
CA ASN A 540 6.11 0.42 20.70
C ASN A 540 5.08 -0.56 21.33
N THR A 541 4.41 -0.12 22.36
CA THR A 541 3.40 -0.90 23.08
C THR A 541 2.27 -0.02 23.59
N ALA A 542 1.06 -0.56 23.55
CA ALA A 542 -0.14 0.03 24.14
C ALA A 542 -0.22 -0.18 25.65
N ASP A 543 0.60 -1.08 26.19
CA ASP A 543 0.70 -1.28 27.63
C ASP A 543 1.27 -0.03 28.31
N ILE A 544 0.80 0.24 29.53
CA ILE A 544 1.34 1.35 30.31
C ILE A 544 2.80 1.05 30.65
N GLN A 545 3.70 1.86 30.12
CA GLN A 545 5.13 1.81 30.44
C GLN A 545 5.38 2.51 31.77
N LYS A 546 6.28 1.98 32.57
CA LYS A 546 6.50 2.49 33.92
C LYS A 546 7.92 2.99 34.11
N VAL A 547 8.04 4.16 34.70
CA VAL A 547 9.30 4.72 35.16
C VAL A 547 9.14 5.07 36.62
N GLU A 548 9.95 4.46 37.44
CA GLU A 548 9.95 4.69 38.89
C GLU A 548 11.21 5.45 39.28
N MET A 549 11.03 6.62 39.92
CA MET A 549 12.08 7.41 40.52
C MET A 549 11.91 7.35 42.00
N GLN A 550 12.96 6.89 42.67
CA GLN A 550 12.93 6.67 44.11
C GLN A 550 13.86 7.64 44.81
N ASP A 551 13.38 8.24 45.88
CA ASP A 551 14.19 9.08 46.74
C ASP A 551 14.58 8.33 48.02
N ASP A 552 15.81 8.55 48.39
CA ASP A 552 16.26 8.18 49.73
C ASP A 552 16.06 9.38 50.69
N THR A 553 15.73 9.07 51.92
CA THR A 553 15.56 10.10 52.93
C THR A 553 16.91 10.75 53.23
N THR A 554 16.90 12.05 53.58
CA THR A 554 18.05 12.68 54.24
C THR A 554 18.26 12.05 55.60
N LYS A 555 19.50 11.78 55.98
CA LYS A 555 19.87 11.06 57.20
C LYS A 555 20.99 11.78 57.90
N ILE A 556 20.86 11.95 59.19
CA ILE A 556 21.94 12.53 60.01
C ILE A 556 22.07 11.82 61.34
N LEU A 557 23.32 11.58 61.76
CA LEU A 557 23.70 11.19 63.09
C LEU A 557 24.22 12.39 63.87
N ILE A 558 23.57 12.72 64.98
CA ILE A 558 23.97 13.82 65.81
C ILE A 558 24.62 13.27 67.07
N SER A 559 25.93 13.50 67.20
CA SER A 559 26.70 13.14 68.33
C SER A 559 26.74 14.29 69.35
N LYS A 560 26.45 13.96 70.59
CA LYS A 560 26.61 14.86 71.75
C LYS A 560 27.75 14.33 72.62
N VAL A 561 28.92 14.91 72.49
CA VAL A 561 30.11 14.31 73.12
C VAL A 561 30.78 15.19 74.16
N ASP A 562 31.55 14.53 75.01
CA ASP A 562 32.43 15.19 75.99
C ASP A 562 33.62 15.84 75.23
N MET A 563 33.79 17.16 75.42
CA MET A 563 34.91 17.88 74.77
C MET A 563 36.30 17.40 75.31
N THR A 564 36.36 16.81 76.44
CA THR A 564 37.63 16.40 77.04
C THR A 564 38.22 15.19 76.34
N ASP A 565 37.42 14.24 75.92
CA ASP A 565 37.86 13.05 75.16
C ASP A 565 37.40 13.03 73.71
N GLY A 566 36.44 13.93 73.32
CA GLY A 566 35.99 14.13 71.94
C GLY A 566 35.18 12.99 71.38
N SER A 567 34.86 11.96 72.19
CA SER A 567 34.25 10.71 71.66
C SER A 567 33.20 10.07 72.56
N SER A 568 33.21 10.34 73.83
CA SER A 568 32.17 9.77 74.73
C SER A 568 30.88 10.51 74.65
N GLU A 569 29.81 9.81 74.23
CA GLU A 569 28.47 10.40 74.23
C GLU A 569 28.03 10.86 75.59
N VAL A 570 27.56 12.11 75.61
CA VAL A 570 27.06 12.76 76.86
C VAL A 570 25.53 12.49 76.98
N LYS A 571 25.17 11.65 77.95
CA LYS A 571 23.79 11.23 78.13
C LYS A 571 23.03 12.17 79.04
N GLY A 572 21.82 12.56 78.62
CA GLY A 572 20.82 13.33 79.42
C GLY A 572 20.77 14.81 79.11
N ALA A 573 21.41 15.25 78.05
CA ALA A 573 21.27 16.59 77.49
C ALA A 573 19.94 16.71 76.76
N LYS A 574 19.21 17.79 76.89
CA LYS A 574 17.98 18.05 76.12
C LYS A 574 18.32 18.94 74.95
N LEU A 575 18.03 18.40 73.73
CA LEU A 575 18.49 18.95 72.48
C LEU A 575 17.32 19.23 71.55
N TYR A 576 17.48 20.23 70.68
CA TYR A 576 16.54 20.61 69.70
C TYR A 576 17.28 20.85 68.36
N ILE A 577 16.64 20.45 67.26
CA ILE A 577 17.00 20.91 65.92
C ILE A 577 16.03 21.99 65.56
N LEU A 578 16.52 23.17 65.16
CA LEU A 578 15.74 24.31 64.73
C LEU A 578 16.04 24.57 63.27
N ASN A 579 14.98 24.84 62.48
CA ASN A 579 15.15 25.33 61.10
C ASN A 579 15.59 26.81 61.09
N GLU A 580 15.75 27.39 59.92
CA GLU A 580 16.12 28.82 59.74
C GLU A 580 15.12 29.77 60.39
N ASN A 581 13.85 29.39 60.44
CA ASN A 581 12.79 30.16 61.08
C ASN A 581 12.74 30.00 62.60
N GLN A 582 13.67 29.27 63.18
CA GLN A 582 13.72 28.92 64.64
C GLN A 582 12.55 28.03 65.07
N GLU A 583 11.94 27.29 64.15
CA GLU A 583 10.93 26.28 64.46
C GLU A 583 11.60 24.97 64.86
N VAL A 584 11.00 24.28 65.85
CA VAL A 584 11.53 22.99 66.33
C VAL A 584 11.16 21.89 65.34
N MET A 585 12.16 21.33 64.71
CA MET A 585 12.02 20.20 63.79
C MET A 585 12.08 18.85 64.53
N GLU A 586 12.97 18.75 65.51
CA GLU A 586 13.20 17.56 66.28
C GLU A 586 13.62 17.93 67.73
N SER A 587 13.23 17.14 68.72
CA SER A 587 13.71 17.29 70.10
C SER A 587 13.86 15.95 70.80
N TRP A 588 14.99 15.79 71.48
CA TRP A 588 15.27 14.54 72.18
C TRP A 588 16.12 14.76 73.38
N THR A 589 16.32 13.69 74.21
CA THR A 589 17.27 13.64 75.27
C THR A 589 18.43 12.73 74.86
N SER A 590 19.66 13.25 74.90
CA SER A 590 20.84 12.50 74.42
C SER A 590 21.02 11.16 75.17
N GLY A 591 21.40 10.15 74.44
CA GLY A 591 21.65 8.80 74.87
C GLY A 591 23.17 8.48 75.09
N ASP A 592 23.46 7.22 75.01
CA ASP A 592 24.83 6.66 74.94
C ASP A 592 25.24 6.26 73.52
N GLN A 593 24.44 6.67 72.48
CA GLN A 593 24.73 6.54 71.07
C GLN A 593 24.32 7.86 70.36
N PRO A 594 24.88 8.19 69.19
CA PRO A 594 24.44 9.30 68.42
C PRO A 594 22.93 9.21 68.11
N HIS A 595 22.24 10.35 68.10
CA HIS A 595 20.84 10.42 67.75
C HIS A 595 20.68 10.40 66.23
N TYR A 596 19.88 9.47 65.73
CA TYR A 596 19.61 9.31 64.32
C TYR A 596 18.32 10.06 63.95
N VAL A 597 18.39 10.97 62.96
CA VAL A 597 17.27 11.74 62.47
C VAL A 597 17.15 11.49 60.97
N GLU A 598 15.93 11.24 60.51
CA GLU A 598 15.58 11.09 59.08
C GLU A 598 14.60 12.18 58.67
N LYS A 599 14.56 12.41 57.39
CA LYS A 599 13.57 13.27 56.73
C LYS A 599 13.63 14.73 57.13
N LEU A 600 14.81 15.25 57.47
CA LEU A 600 15.00 16.69 57.58
C LEU A 600 15.14 17.26 56.15
N PRO A 601 14.34 18.28 55.76
CA PRO A 601 14.51 18.96 54.49
C PRO A 601 15.93 19.47 54.27
N ILE A 602 16.39 19.49 53.02
CA ILE A 602 17.70 20.06 52.65
C ILE A 602 17.73 21.51 53.09
N GLY A 603 18.79 21.91 53.85
CA GLY A 603 18.89 23.25 54.36
C GLY A 603 19.80 23.38 55.59
N THR A 604 19.84 24.56 56.14
CA THR A 604 20.67 24.90 57.32
C THR A 604 19.84 24.81 58.60
N TYR A 605 20.41 24.12 59.58
CA TYR A 605 19.77 23.89 60.86
C TYR A 605 20.64 24.36 62.03
N THR A 606 20.01 24.64 63.16
CA THR A 606 20.68 24.97 64.37
C THR A 606 20.42 23.87 65.43
N LEU A 607 21.49 23.23 65.92
CA LEU A 607 21.45 22.35 67.07
C LEU A 607 21.53 23.22 68.33
N LEU A 608 20.56 23.14 69.16
CA LEU A 608 20.40 23.88 70.40
C LEU A 608 20.35 22.92 71.63
N GLU A 609 21.18 23.12 72.62
CA GLU A 609 21.01 22.45 73.86
C GLU A 609 20.23 23.35 74.85
N GLU A 610 19.18 22.85 75.42
CA GLU A 610 18.38 23.53 76.41
C GLU A 610 18.92 23.31 77.81
N THR A 611 19.30 22.06 78.12
CA THR A 611 19.84 21.68 79.36
C THR A 611 20.96 20.67 79.17
N ALA A 612 22.13 20.87 79.86
CA ALA A 612 23.18 19.93 79.92
C ALA A 612 23.01 18.97 81.15
N PRO A 613 23.50 17.75 81.04
CA PRO A 613 23.46 16.82 82.14
C PRO A 613 24.41 17.21 83.29
N LYS A 614 24.21 16.65 84.48
CA LYS A 614 24.97 16.96 85.66
C LYS A 614 26.50 16.83 85.46
N GLY A 615 27.20 17.91 85.64
CA GLY A 615 28.63 18.01 85.50
C GLY A 615 29.12 18.65 84.25
N TYR A 616 28.21 18.94 83.31
CA TYR A 616 28.45 19.63 82.03
C TYR A 616 27.87 21.00 82.05
N ILE A 617 28.33 21.84 81.09
CA ILE A 617 27.87 23.17 80.83
C ILE A 617 27.16 23.17 79.50
N VAL A 618 26.00 23.87 79.35
CA VAL A 618 25.25 23.98 78.12
C VAL A 618 26.16 24.49 76.99
N ALA A 619 26.22 23.69 75.95
CA ALA A 619 27.04 23.98 74.79
C ALA A 619 26.54 25.16 73.98
N ASN A 620 27.45 25.81 73.28
CA ASN A 620 27.12 26.80 72.31
C ASN A 620 26.28 26.16 71.15
N LYS A 621 25.38 26.91 70.59
CA LYS A 621 24.62 26.48 69.41
C LYS A 621 25.57 26.08 68.29
N VAL A 622 25.27 24.96 67.62
CA VAL A 622 25.99 24.45 66.46
C VAL A 622 25.12 24.57 65.22
N THR A 623 25.61 25.24 64.18
CA THR A 623 24.95 25.25 62.90
C THR A 623 25.47 24.10 62.02
N PHE A 624 24.58 23.35 61.42
CA PHE A 624 24.90 22.28 60.47
C PHE A 624 23.99 22.34 59.25
N GLU A 625 24.42 21.73 58.16
CA GLU A 625 23.69 21.70 56.88
C GLU A 625 23.27 20.26 56.60
N ILE A 626 21.98 20.08 56.25
CA ILE A 626 21.51 18.86 55.58
C ILE A 626 21.76 19.05 54.11
N LYS A 627 22.71 18.30 53.60
CA LYS A 627 23.08 18.29 52.20
C LYS A 627 22.17 17.36 51.42
N ASP A 628 22.08 17.60 50.11
CA ASP A 628 21.35 16.78 49.13
C ASP A 628 22.05 15.44 48.89
N THR A 629 21.85 14.51 49.82
CA THR A 629 22.36 13.14 49.75
C THR A 629 21.57 12.23 50.68
N GLY A 630 21.38 10.97 50.27
CA GLY A 630 20.84 9.90 51.07
C GLY A 630 21.88 9.27 52.02
N ASP A 631 23.14 9.67 51.94
CA ASP A 631 24.20 9.21 52.86
C ASP A 631 23.97 9.72 54.26
N ILE A 632 24.37 8.92 55.24
CA ILE A 632 24.31 9.34 56.65
C ILE A 632 25.32 10.47 56.90
N GLN A 633 24.81 11.66 57.11
CA GLN A 633 25.58 12.85 57.45
C GLN A 633 25.86 12.87 58.96
N GLY A 634 26.72 13.75 59.41
CA GLY A 634 27.10 13.86 60.77
C GLY A 634 27.14 15.31 61.30
N ALA A 635 26.61 15.53 62.49
CA ALA A 635 26.80 16.77 63.22
C ALA A 635 27.25 16.44 64.66
N LYS A 636 28.05 17.29 65.22
CA LYS A 636 28.65 17.08 66.52
C LYS A 636 28.50 18.31 67.42
N MET A 637 27.98 18.13 68.59
CA MET A 637 28.00 19.13 69.66
C MET A 637 28.84 18.63 70.83
N GLU A 638 29.69 19.49 71.29
CA GLU A 638 30.64 19.15 72.35
C GLU A 638 30.25 19.89 73.61
N ASP A 639 30.21 19.13 74.72
CA ASP A 639 29.99 19.69 76.11
C ASP A 639 31.31 19.82 76.86
N GLU A 640 31.44 20.97 77.48
CA GLU A 640 32.54 21.19 78.41
C GLU A 640 32.12 20.67 79.78
N GLN A 641 33.07 20.02 80.47
CA GLN A 641 32.89 19.65 81.87
C GLN A 641 32.94 20.92 82.67
N ALA A 642 32.06 21.03 83.67
CA ALA A 642 32.18 22.06 84.71
C ALA A 642 33.42 21.88 85.48
N MET A 643 34.14 22.92 85.74
CA MET A 643 35.41 22.93 86.44
C MET A 643 35.23 23.57 87.81
N GLY A 644 36.16 23.27 88.73
CA GLY A 644 36.24 23.84 90.05
C GLY A 644 37.53 24.64 90.22
N LYS A 645 37.46 25.74 90.94
CA LYS A 645 38.57 26.63 91.27
C LYS A 645 38.58 26.86 92.74
N VAL A 646 39.77 26.66 93.40
CA VAL A 646 39.99 26.95 94.78
C VAL A 646 40.41 28.42 94.92
N ILE A 647 39.71 29.15 95.79
CA ILE A 647 40.04 30.51 96.19
C ILE A 647 40.44 30.43 97.66
N LEU A 648 41.55 30.95 97.96
CA LEU A 648 42.16 30.91 99.27
C LEU A 648 42.42 32.32 99.77
N ASN A 649 41.90 32.68 100.97
CA ASN A 649 42.21 33.93 101.70
C ASN A 649 42.87 33.58 102.96
N LYS A 650 44.09 34.06 103.09
CA LYS A 650 44.92 33.78 104.26
C LYS A 650 45.16 35.03 105.06
N THR A 651 44.79 34.95 106.35
CA THR A 651 44.94 36.10 107.31
C THR A 651 45.58 35.66 108.58
N ASP A 652 46.15 36.64 109.25
CA ASP A 652 46.57 36.49 110.64
C ASP A 652 45.38 36.26 111.57
N LYS A 653 45.39 35.28 112.41
CA LYS A 653 44.21 34.89 113.19
C LYS A 653 43.70 36.03 114.13
N ASP A 654 44.69 36.79 114.73
CA ASP A 654 44.40 37.80 115.69
C ASP A 654 44.12 39.18 115.07
N THR A 655 44.96 39.61 114.11
CA THR A 655 44.95 40.93 113.54
C THR A 655 44.07 41.03 112.31
N LYS A 656 43.69 39.86 111.75
CA LYS A 656 42.95 39.75 110.50
C LYS A 656 43.66 40.40 109.28
N LYS A 657 44.91 40.70 109.38
CA LYS A 657 45.67 41.24 108.26
C LYS A 657 46.01 40.15 107.26
N PRO A 658 45.97 40.47 105.97
CA PRO A 658 46.38 39.51 104.94
C PRO A 658 47.83 39.00 105.12
N MET A 659 48.00 37.73 104.82
CA MET A 659 49.30 37.10 104.91
C MET A 659 49.86 36.78 103.57
N LYS A 660 50.84 37.53 103.05
CA LYS A 660 51.48 37.37 101.75
C LYS A 660 52.58 36.37 101.79
N GLY A 661 52.63 35.39 100.88
CA GLY A 661 53.71 34.45 100.64
C GLY A 661 53.55 33.15 101.49
N VAL A 662 52.44 32.87 102.03
CA VAL A 662 52.02 31.58 102.59
C VAL A 662 51.82 30.63 101.39
N GLU A 663 52.45 29.47 101.42
CA GLU A 663 52.39 28.45 100.36
C GLU A 663 51.48 27.32 100.82
N PHE A 664 50.59 26.99 99.92
CA PHE A 664 49.67 25.85 100.04
C PHE A 664 49.89 24.89 98.84
N THR A 665 49.83 23.63 99.08
CA THR A 665 49.81 22.64 98.00
C THR A 665 48.40 22.09 97.90
N LEU A 666 47.89 22.19 96.62
CA LEU A 666 46.66 21.50 96.22
C LEU A 666 47.06 20.12 95.67
N CYS A 667 46.56 19.07 96.29
CA CYS A 667 46.92 17.64 95.96
C CYS A 667 45.61 16.92 95.46
N ASP A 668 45.80 15.83 94.68
CA ASP A 668 44.76 14.86 94.44
C ASP A 668 44.46 14.04 95.75
N SER A 669 43.49 13.22 95.76
CA SER A 669 43.06 12.36 96.84
C SER A 669 44.12 11.32 97.24
N LYS A 670 45.16 11.12 96.44
CA LYS A 670 46.34 10.23 96.78
C LYS A 670 47.49 10.99 97.23
N GLY A 671 47.45 12.29 97.38
CA GLY A 671 48.52 13.12 97.88
C GLY A 671 49.49 13.64 96.87
N LYS A 672 49.25 13.40 95.58
CA LYS A 672 50.08 13.94 94.49
C LYS A 672 49.85 15.44 94.40
N VAL A 673 50.84 16.24 94.44
CA VAL A 673 50.78 17.71 94.26
C VAL A 673 50.35 18.03 92.82
N LEU A 674 49.28 18.81 92.69
CA LEU A 674 48.73 19.29 91.45
C LEU A 674 49.26 20.72 91.19
N GLU A 675 49.20 21.55 92.23
CA GLU A 675 49.60 22.95 92.11
C GLU A 675 50.08 23.47 93.50
N THR A 676 50.96 24.42 93.53
CA THR A 676 51.33 25.19 94.72
C THR A 676 50.76 26.58 94.65
N LEU A 677 49.95 26.95 95.57
CA LEU A 677 49.34 28.27 95.72
C LEU A 677 50.13 29.13 96.63
N VAL A 678 50.44 30.34 96.25
CA VAL A 678 51.18 31.28 97.12
C VAL A 678 50.35 32.51 97.32
N THR A 679 50.06 32.87 98.53
CA THR A 679 49.19 34.05 98.80
C THR A 679 49.88 35.38 98.39
N ASP A 680 49.13 36.27 97.76
CA ASP A 680 49.57 37.54 97.33
C ASP A 680 49.52 38.59 98.46
N SER A 681 49.69 39.91 98.16
CA SER A 681 49.66 40.97 99.13
C SER A 681 48.30 41.20 99.82
N ALA A 682 47.28 40.66 99.26
CA ALA A 682 45.91 40.66 99.79
C ALA A 682 45.62 39.42 100.64
N GLY A 683 46.62 38.48 100.73
CA GLY A 683 46.41 37.23 101.33
C GLY A 683 45.68 36.19 100.52
N HIS A 684 45.52 36.51 99.22
CA HIS A 684 44.67 35.81 98.27
C HIS A 684 45.55 34.90 97.38
N ALA A 685 45.03 33.73 97.09
CA ALA A 685 45.54 32.84 96.02
C ALA A 685 44.42 32.09 95.35
N GLU A 686 44.59 31.84 94.07
CA GLU A 686 43.60 31.10 93.26
C GLU A 686 44.30 29.92 92.58
N SER A 687 43.63 28.81 92.50
CA SER A 687 44.07 27.65 91.74
C SER A 687 43.72 27.82 90.24
N LYS A 688 44.35 27.02 89.41
CA LYS A 688 43.81 26.72 88.05
C LYS A 688 42.48 26.02 88.25
N ASN A 689 41.77 25.92 87.14
CA ASN A 689 40.55 25.12 87.07
C ASN A 689 40.83 23.64 87.07
N TYR A 690 40.17 22.90 87.92
CA TYR A 690 40.30 21.46 88.05
C TYR A 690 38.93 20.76 87.79
N PRO A 691 38.94 19.52 87.24
CA PRO A 691 37.71 18.75 87.11
C PRO A 691 36.93 18.58 88.39
N ILE A 692 35.60 18.82 88.37
CA ILE A 692 34.82 18.62 89.59
C ILE A 692 34.51 17.17 89.88
N ALA A 693 34.56 16.30 88.83
CA ALA A 693 34.21 14.90 88.93
C ALA A 693 35.00 14.03 88.00
N THR A 694 34.96 12.74 88.17
CA THR A 694 35.37 11.73 87.21
C THR A 694 34.16 11.41 86.33
N PHE A 695 34.42 11.40 85.02
CA PHE A 695 33.42 11.01 84.03
C PHE A 695 33.78 9.65 83.42
N LYS A 696 32.80 8.85 83.05
CA LYS A 696 32.99 7.60 82.33
C LYS A 696 31.86 7.48 81.34
N ASN A 697 32.21 7.31 80.04
CA ASN A 697 31.25 7.27 78.91
C ASN A 697 30.30 8.48 79.03
N GLY A 698 30.80 9.71 79.05
CA GLY A 698 30.03 10.97 79.07
C GLY A 698 29.10 11.16 80.23
N GLN A 699 29.31 10.42 81.36
CA GLN A 699 28.44 10.53 82.50
C GLN A 699 29.20 10.88 83.73
N TYR A 700 28.68 11.78 84.53
CA TYR A 700 29.17 12.09 85.92
C TYR A 700 29.13 10.83 86.77
N LYS A 701 30.26 10.39 87.31
CA LYS A 701 30.32 9.19 88.12
C LYS A 701 30.57 9.50 89.63
N LYS A 702 31.58 10.29 89.93
CA LYS A 702 31.95 10.55 91.29
C LYS A 702 32.64 11.93 91.37
N ALA A 703 32.28 12.75 92.36
CA ALA A 703 33.02 13.97 92.69
C ALA A 703 34.45 13.68 93.00
N ILE A 704 35.37 14.52 92.53
CA ILE A 704 36.77 14.44 92.80
C ILE A 704 37.04 15.17 94.18
N THR A 705 37.79 14.52 95.02
CA THR A 705 38.24 15.13 96.23
C THR A 705 39.69 15.61 96.09
N TYR A 706 39.86 16.88 96.35
CA TYR A 706 41.17 17.53 96.36
C TYR A 706 41.57 17.74 97.85
N ILE A 707 42.85 17.84 98.14
CA ILE A 707 43.38 18.09 99.50
C ILE A 707 44.23 19.35 99.40
N LEU A 708 43.85 20.39 100.07
CA LEU A 708 44.69 21.60 100.27
C LEU A 708 45.29 21.57 101.58
N LYS A 709 46.56 21.77 101.59
CA LYS A 709 47.31 21.94 102.90
C LYS A 709 48.36 23.03 102.78
N GLU A 710 48.64 23.67 103.87
CA GLU A 710 49.70 24.65 104.02
C GLU A 710 51.00 23.90 104.03
N THR A 711 51.96 24.30 103.29
CA THR A 711 53.30 23.67 103.16
C THR A 711 54.38 24.61 103.57
N LYS A 712 54.09 25.90 103.65
CA LYS A 712 55.03 26.89 104.14
C LYS A 712 54.25 28.10 104.66
N THR A 713 54.59 28.52 105.91
CA THR A 713 54.04 29.75 106.45
C THR A 713 55.10 30.84 106.54
N LEU A 714 54.71 32.02 107.01
CA LEU A 714 55.62 33.15 107.23
C LEU A 714 56.41 32.98 108.51
N ASP A 715 57.64 33.55 108.56
CA ASP A 715 58.43 33.54 109.77
C ASP A 715 57.64 34.15 110.97
N GLY A 716 57.68 33.41 112.03
CA GLY A 716 56.97 33.80 113.30
C GLY A 716 55.51 33.29 113.38
N TYR A 717 55.06 32.47 112.44
CA TYR A 717 53.77 31.80 112.42
C TYR A 717 53.91 30.29 112.55
N GLN A 718 52.86 29.68 113.11
CA GLN A 718 52.79 28.22 113.14
C GLN A 718 52.22 27.76 111.80
N LEU A 719 52.82 26.67 111.23
CA LEU A 719 52.33 25.99 110.11
C LEU A 719 50.95 25.31 110.42
N ASP A 720 49.90 25.56 109.62
CA ASP A 720 48.71 24.84 109.83
C ASP A 720 48.71 23.53 108.99
N GLU A 721 48.94 22.45 109.81
CA GLU A 721 48.98 21.11 109.16
C GLU A 721 47.63 20.52 108.82
N THR A 722 46.56 21.29 108.90
CA THR A 722 45.23 20.82 108.63
C THR A 722 45.04 20.55 107.17
N GLU A 723 44.57 19.34 106.85
CA GLU A 723 44.22 18.95 105.47
C GLU A 723 42.79 19.36 105.23
N HIS A 724 42.57 20.33 104.33
CA HIS A 724 41.23 20.74 103.90
C HIS A 724 40.79 19.91 102.68
N LYS A 725 39.81 19.05 102.84
CA LYS A 725 39.20 18.25 101.77
C LYS A 725 38.19 19.12 101.00
N ILE A 726 38.45 19.31 99.76
CA ILE A 726 37.64 20.13 98.80
C ILE A 726 36.93 19.22 97.86
N GLN A 727 35.67 19.32 97.72
CA GLN A 727 34.83 18.77 96.64
C GLN A 727 34.01 19.91 96.06
N PHE A 728 34.04 20.09 94.79
CA PHE A 728 33.25 21.08 94.12
C PHE A 728 31.85 20.53 93.95
N GLU A 729 30.83 21.12 94.49
CA GLU A 729 29.43 20.69 94.25
C GLU A 729 28.95 21.34 92.98
N TYR A 730 28.51 20.48 92.04
CA TYR A 730 27.90 20.99 90.76
C TYR A 730 26.69 21.85 91.06
N VAL A 731 26.66 23.09 90.51
CA VAL A 731 25.67 24.08 90.84
C VAL A 731 24.52 24.00 89.80
N ASN A 732 24.83 24.22 88.53
CA ASN A 732 23.93 24.13 87.37
C ASN A 732 24.75 24.13 86.13
N ASP A 733 24.07 23.92 84.98
CA ASP A 733 24.62 23.79 83.59
C ASP A 733 25.05 25.14 82.95
N ARG A 734 25.03 26.23 83.72
CA ARG A 734 25.44 27.58 83.30
C ARG A 734 26.57 28.13 84.17
N THR A 735 27.11 27.31 85.05
CA THR A 735 28.20 27.74 85.92
C THR A 735 29.45 26.99 85.47
N PRO A 736 30.29 27.54 84.60
CA PRO A 736 31.43 26.82 84.07
C PRO A 736 32.54 26.59 85.04
N VAL A 737 32.68 27.50 85.99
CA VAL A 737 33.70 27.36 87.09
C VAL A 737 33.04 27.53 88.47
N ILE A 738 33.11 26.53 89.23
CA ILE A 738 32.58 26.50 90.60
C ILE A 738 33.70 26.93 91.60
N GLU A 739 33.55 28.06 92.23
CA GLU A 739 34.55 28.58 93.15
C GLU A 739 34.34 28.02 94.56
N TYR A 740 35.34 27.51 95.15
CA TYR A 740 35.43 27.02 96.55
C TYR A 740 36.34 27.94 97.34
N THR A 741 35.78 28.80 98.14
CA THR A 741 36.54 29.78 98.93
C THR A 741 36.84 29.22 100.29
N LEU A 742 38.08 29.36 100.72
CA LEU A 742 38.63 29.00 102.04
C LEU A 742 39.21 30.25 102.66
N ASP A 743 38.69 30.61 103.84
CA ASP A 743 39.22 31.67 104.68
C ASP A 743 39.98 31.05 105.81
N LEU A 744 41.34 31.08 105.76
CA LEU A 744 42.24 30.42 106.61
C LEU A 744 43.08 31.42 107.43
N THR A 745 43.40 31.03 108.65
CA THR A 745 44.15 31.89 109.51
C THR A 745 45.35 31.18 110.06
N ASN A 746 46.50 31.86 110.30
CA ASN A 746 47.58 31.31 111.06
C ASN A 746 47.81 32.04 112.38
N GLU A 747 48.23 31.30 113.40
CA GLU A 747 48.58 31.84 114.72
C GLU A 747 50.09 32.07 114.75
N LYS A 748 50.51 33.11 115.50
CA LYS A 748 51.94 33.34 115.78
C LYS A 748 52.53 32.26 116.61
N ALA A 749 53.71 31.88 116.22
CA ALA A 749 54.48 30.92 116.99
C ALA A 749 54.91 31.46 118.40
N PRO A 750 54.84 30.70 119.59
CA PRO A 750 55.23 31.20 120.81
C PRO A 750 56.79 31.53 120.76
N GLU A 751 57.16 32.74 121.34
CA GLU A 751 58.54 33.16 121.36
C GLU A 751 59.38 32.14 122.15
N LYS A 752 60.46 31.68 121.59
CA LYS A 752 61.59 30.93 122.25
C LYS A 752 62.79 31.80 122.41
N ASP A 753 63.18 32.02 123.61
CA ASP A 753 64.41 32.66 124.01
C ASP A 753 65.69 32.16 123.35
N THR A 754 66.49 33.11 122.87
CA THR A 754 67.76 32.94 122.23
C THR A 754 68.90 32.47 123.17
N PRO A 755 69.99 31.90 122.75
CA PRO A 755 71.12 32.70 122.37
C PRO A 755 71.94 32.32 121.10
N GLU A 756 72.51 33.47 120.73
CA GLU A 756 73.68 33.78 119.90
C GLU A 756 74.73 32.71 119.59
N THR A 757 75.30 32.79 118.49
CA THR A 757 76.65 33.04 117.96
C THR A 757 77.01 31.97 116.89
N SER A 758 77.62 32.31 115.90
CA SER A 758 78.52 33.16 115.23
C SER A 758 79.16 32.46 114.03
N GLU A 759 79.27 33.27 113.04
CA GLU A 759 80.40 33.16 112.07
C GLU A 759 80.92 31.80 111.59
N ASN A 760 81.17 31.54 110.34
CA ASN A 760 81.99 32.23 109.41
C ASN A 760 82.06 31.51 108.07
N GLN A 761 82.14 32.36 107.11
CA GLN A 761 82.91 32.38 105.89
C GLN A 761 83.23 31.07 105.10
N GLY A 762 83.12 31.39 103.84
CA GLY A 762 84.00 31.06 102.76
C GLY A 762 83.29 30.17 101.67
N GLY A 763 83.16 30.57 100.64
CA GLY A 763 83.92 31.30 99.61
C GLY A 763 83.92 30.49 98.37
N SER A 764 83.77 31.21 97.37
CA SER A 764 84.27 31.04 96.07
C SER A 764 83.49 30.28 95.09
N THR A 765 82.97 31.13 94.27
CA THR A 765 82.87 31.06 92.85
C THR A 765 84.04 30.29 92.16
N PRO A 766 84.02 30.05 90.82
CA PRO A 766 83.14 30.50 89.82
C PRO A 766 83.06 29.60 88.56
N VAL A 767 82.43 30.19 87.58
CA VAL A 767 82.78 30.13 86.15
C VAL A 767 82.18 28.99 85.40
N SER A 768 81.35 29.34 84.58
CA SER A 768 81.29 29.83 83.23
C SER A 768 81.33 28.80 82.12
N HIS A 769 80.59 28.82 81.22
CA HIS A 769 80.55 29.26 79.87
C HIS A 769 79.36 28.64 79.17
N SER A 770 78.58 29.44 78.62
CA SER A 770 78.45 29.98 77.25
C SER A 770 78.30 28.90 76.22
N SER A 771 77.40 28.90 75.41
CA SER A 771 77.14 29.79 74.26
C SER A 771 76.02 29.30 73.39
N ASP A 772 75.37 30.24 72.99
CA ASP A 772 74.98 30.55 71.67
C ASP A 772 73.90 29.69 70.98
N ALA A 773 72.90 30.38 70.73
CA ALA A 773 72.49 31.05 69.58
C ALA A 773 71.68 30.17 68.60
N THR A 774 70.70 30.66 68.28
CA THR A 774 70.06 31.19 67.08
C THR A 774 68.68 30.59 66.76
N SER A 775 67.83 31.56 66.82
CA SER A 775 66.64 31.74 65.94
C SER A 775 66.54 30.80 64.76
N VAL A 776 65.40 30.36 64.47
CA VAL A 776 64.66 30.83 63.25
C VAL A 776 63.19 30.29 63.26
N SER A 777 62.34 31.18 63.02
CA SER A 777 60.94 31.03 62.59
C SER A 777 60.82 30.05 61.41
N SER A 778 59.76 29.21 61.40
CA SER A 778 59.05 28.93 60.13
C SER A 778 57.66 28.37 60.45
N SER A 779 56.74 29.00 59.75
CA SER A 779 55.31 28.66 59.60
C SER A 779 55.04 27.26 59.11
N PRO A 780 53.87 26.71 59.39
CA PRO A 780 53.50 25.39 58.87
C PRO A 780 53.02 25.52 57.37
N LYS A 781 53.63 24.70 56.54
CA LYS A 781 53.16 24.46 55.15
C LYS A 781 52.01 23.47 55.18
N THR A 782 50.85 23.89 54.66
CA THR A 782 49.83 23.06 54.15
C THR A 782 50.34 22.36 52.88
N GLY A 783 50.35 21.04 52.88
CA GLY A 783 50.68 20.24 51.70
C GLY A 783 49.47 19.45 51.29
N ASP A 784 48.77 19.94 50.25
CA ASP A 784 47.77 19.20 49.52
C ASP A 784 48.49 18.33 48.50
N ASN A 785 48.42 17.03 48.65
CA ASN A 785 48.86 16.06 47.64
C ASN A 785 47.71 15.42 46.96
N THR A 786 47.08 16.15 46.05
CA THR A 786 46.18 15.54 45.07
C THR A 786 46.99 15.01 43.92
N ASN A 787 46.88 13.75 43.69
CA ASN A 787 47.62 12.99 42.69
C ASN A 787 47.05 13.26 41.27
N ILE A 788 47.66 14.18 40.53
CA ILE A 788 47.33 14.58 39.14
C ILE A 788 47.51 13.43 38.12
N ALA A 789 48.04 12.26 38.54
CA ALA A 789 48.33 11.14 37.64
C ALA A 789 47.06 10.35 37.17
N ILE A 790 45.92 10.51 37.83
CA ILE A 790 44.71 9.74 37.47
C ILE A 790 43.87 10.44 36.39
N PHE A 791 43.98 11.77 36.22
CA PHE A 791 43.19 12.49 35.19
C PHE A 791 43.77 12.44 33.78
N VAL A 792 45.05 12.05 33.62
CA VAL A 792 45.68 11.96 32.29
C VAL A 792 45.42 10.61 31.62
N LEU A 793 45.02 9.57 32.36
CA LEU A 793 44.69 8.26 31.78
C LEU A 793 43.21 8.18 31.26
N ALA A 794 42.30 9.02 31.73
CA ALA A 794 40.91 9.02 31.30
C ALA A 794 40.68 9.75 29.94
N LEU A 795 41.59 10.66 29.57
CA LEU A 795 41.54 11.40 28.27
C LEU A 795 42.20 10.64 27.11
N ALA A 796 43.02 9.63 27.37
CA ALA A 796 43.67 8.83 26.32
C ALA A 796 42.81 7.65 25.82
N VAL A 797 41.74 7.24 26.53
CA VAL A 797 40.87 6.13 26.14
C VAL A 797 39.67 6.63 25.29
N SER A 798 39.28 7.89 25.38
CA SER A 798 38.19 8.46 24.58
C SER A 798 38.61 8.91 23.18
N ALA A 799 39.92 9.02 22.88
CA ALA A 799 40.42 9.37 21.54
C ALA A 799 40.74 8.15 20.64
N GLY A 800 40.69 6.94 21.17
CA GLY A 800 41.04 5.70 20.48
C GLY A 800 39.88 5.01 19.73
N CYS A 801 38.60 5.42 19.97
CA CYS A 801 37.42 4.75 19.36
C CYS A 801 36.80 5.45 18.17
N LEU A 802 37.39 6.52 17.65
CA LEU A 802 36.88 7.28 16.49
C LEU A 802 37.70 7.08 15.19
N GLY A 803 38.55 6.08 15.13
CA GLY A 803 39.53 5.91 14.04
C GLY A 803 39.39 4.67 13.15
N THR A 804 38.30 3.88 13.22
CA THR A 804 38.21 2.65 12.43
C THR A 804 36.81 2.40 11.83
N VAL A 805 36.25 3.36 11.11
CA VAL A 805 35.14 3.09 10.13
C VAL A 805 35.30 4.07 8.97
N VAL A 806 36.32 3.99 8.18
CA VAL A 806 36.33 4.35 6.76
C VAL A 806 37.49 3.62 6.09
N THR A 807 37.23 2.46 5.51
CA THR A 807 37.84 1.95 4.28
C THR A 807 37.48 0.47 4.08
N VAL A 808 36.35 0.19 3.50
CA VAL A 808 36.16 -0.92 2.54
C VAL A 808 34.96 -0.57 1.68
N LYS A 809 35.21 0.13 0.60
CA LYS A 809 34.37 0.03 -0.60
C LYS A 809 35.21 0.36 -1.81
N ARG A 810 35.68 -0.67 -2.48
CA ARG A 810 35.85 -0.77 -3.93
C ARG A 810 36.56 -2.06 -4.29
N LYS A 811 35.83 -3.05 -4.83
CA LYS A 811 36.15 -3.75 -6.08
C LYS A 811 35.07 -4.80 -6.36
N ARG A 812 34.32 -4.54 -7.43
CA ARG A 812 34.08 -5.39 -8.61
C ARG A 812 33.70 -6.87 -8.34
N LYS A 813 32.54 -7.34 -8.72
CA LYS A 813 32.07 -7.48 -10.12
C LYS A 813 30.56 -7.43 -10.16
#